data_007933212d1a39dd0a5c32f62f570d72
#
_entry.id   007933212d1a39dd0a5c32f62f570d72
#
_cell.length_a   1.000
_cell.length_b   1.000
_cell.length_c   1.000
_cell.angle_alpha   90.00
_cell.angle_beta   90.00
_cell.angle_gamma   90.00
#
_symmetry.space_group_name_H-M   'P 1'
#
loop_
_entity.id
_entity.type
_entity.pdbx_description
1 polymer ?
#
loop_
_entity_poly.entity_id
_entity_poly.type
_entity_poly.pdbx_seq_one_letter_code
_entity_poly.pdbx_strand_id
1 'polypeptide(L)'
;MVIVKDILQGSNQYRLAYKFDIYAHKPLNRYMIYVDAIDGRILDKDSRIHHTNSQGTATTRYSGTRNIITDSFGGGFRLREVRNGVRIETYNMNNTGTYSQIDFVDNDNNWIEHDNENRDNAALDAHWGAEMTYDYFRQVHGRNSYDNGGAPLLSYVNANLTMISPRYTHNDNAFWDGNRMTYGRGTNFDPFTTLDFCAHEIAHGVTGHTARLAYRKESGAINEALSDIWAACVEARSAPEKQRWLMGEDIGAIRSMRNPNQFNDPDTYLGTYWINTNNCTPISENDYCGVHRNSGVINHWFFLLSEGGTGTNDIGNSFWVGAIGMNNAARIVYRTQSVILQSSVEQEISFAQFREATITAASNIFGNNSYEVAQVTNAWYAVGVGDRYQYRISGPSSVCDQATYTVENLPPGATVQWSVSNSNIATINSSSGVLTCGGNGICEVRATINNSSVILTPLKICLGTPISQDITLTVESLNSNGTLCTDNPNAIMADHPGGNRFGYIREYEWRISNGWQITHHPGDNGIYADNFIVSVIPLSLLPGSPTVSVRARSECGWGAWKEVQIPAVSCSRTMCAFTLSPNPATDEVTLQLTETDEVSGLSVLSTDRSAYEIQLWSGMTMLRSLRTNEPTFSIPMAGLPAGLYFVRVVKDGQTYTQKLIKK
;
A
#
# COMPACT_ATOMS: atom_id res chain seq x y z
N MET A 1 55.92 9.20 27.76
CA MET A 1 54.90 8.17 28.01
C MET A 1 53.58 8.83 28.21
N VAL A 2 52.49 8.17 27.80
CA VAL A 2 51.11 8.67 27.86
C VAL A 2 50.19 7.52 28.31
N ILE A 3 49.04 7.83 28.85
CA ILE A 3 48.00 6.81 29.17
C ILE A 3 47.05 6.75 27.97
N VAL A 4 46.86 5.58 27.39
CA VAL A 4 46.07 5.36 26.18
C VAL A 4 45.09 4.20 26.39
N LYS A 5 43.93 4.30 25.79
CA LYS A 5 42.96 3.21 25.71
C LYS A 5 43.42 2.17 24.71
N ASP A 6 43.25 0.90 25.01
CA ASP A 6 43.62 -0.20 24.11
C ASP A 6 42.53 -0.39 23.03
N ILE A 7 42.59 0.41 21.97
CA ILE A 7 41.55 0.50 20.93
C ILE A 7 41.67 -0.68 19.94
N LEU A 8 42.87 -1.07 19.57
CA LEU A 8 43.10 -2.13 18.56
C LEU A 8 42.64 -3.54 19.01
N GLN A 9 42.52 -3.75 20.32
CA GLN A 9 41.97 -4.99 20.86
C GLN A 9 40.51 -4.88 21.32
N GLY A 10 39.87 -3.75 21.06
CA GLY A 10 38.50 -3.49 21.49
C GLY A 10 38.32 -3.40 23.02
N SER A 11 39.42 -3.26 23.78
CA SER A 11 39.41 -3.21 25.22
C SER A 11 39.10 -1.81 25.76
N ASN A 12 38.32 -1.72 26.82
CA ASN A 12 38.08 -0.49 27.55
C ASN A 12 39.15 -0.15 28.59
N GLN A 13 40.26 -0.86 28.60
CA GLN A 13 41.33 -0.66 29.58
C GLN A 13 42.29 0.44 29.14
N TYR A 14 42.75 1.25 30.10
CA TYR A 14 43.79 2.25 29.90
C TYR A 14 45.14 1.64 30.27
N ARG A 15 46.14 1.90 29.41
CA ARG A 15 47.50 1.35 29.59
C ARG A 15 48.55 2.46 29.42
N LEU A 16 49.68 2.32 30.04
CA LEU A 16 50.82 3.20 29.88
C LEU A 16 51.51 2.88 28.55
N ALA A 17 51.73 3.86 27.72
CA ALA A 17 52.29 3.70 26.38
C ALA A 17 53.43 4.67 26.08
N TYR A 18 54.36 4.20 25.29
CA TYR A 18 55.26 5.08 24.55
C TYR A 18 54.56 5.61 23.31
N LYS A 19 54.74 6.89 23.01
CA LYS A 19 54.19 7.55 21.85
C LYS A 19 55.29 7.84 20.84
N PHE A 20 55.12 7.31 19.63
CA PHE A 20 56.06 7.50 18.51
C PHE A 20 55.36 8.20 17.35
N ASP A 21 56.02 9.21 16.79
CA ASP A 21 55.67 9.82 15.51
C ASP A 21 56.48 9.13 14.43
N ILE A 22 55.84 8.27 13.66
CA ILE A 22 56.51 7.45 12.64
C ILE A 22 56.09 7.93 11.26
N TYR A 23 57.07 8.39 10.51
CA TYR A 23 56.96 8.79 9.12
C TYR A 23 57.49 7.69 8.21
N ALA A 24 56.64 7.14 7.35
CA ALA A 24 56.99 6.15 6.33
C ALA A 24 57.00 6.80 4.96
N HIS A 25 58.02 6.51 4.15
CA HIS A 25 58.22 7.12 2.85
C HIS A 25 57.64 6.31 1.68
N LYS A 26 57.53 4.98 1.88
CA LYS A 26 56.92 4.06 0.89
C LYS A 26 56.22 2.90 1.64
N PRO A 27 54.88 2.82 1.63
CA PRO A 27 53.97 3.91 1.22
C PRO A 27 54.07 5.11 2.16
N LEU A 28 53.77 6.31 1.64
CA LEU A 28 53.79 7.52 2.41
C LEU A 28 52.72 7.46 3.52
N ASN A 29 53.21 7.48 4.77
CA ASN A 29 52.36 7.46 5.94
C ASN A 29 53.00 8.17 7.11
N ARG A 30 52.22 8.82 7.95
CA ARG A 30 52.66 9.35 9.22
C ARG A 30 51.64 8.96 10.30
N TYR A 31 52.14 8.20 11.25
CA TYR A 31 51.30 7.71 12.34
C TYR A 31 51.86 8.14 13.68
N MET A 32 50.96 8.54 14.56
CA MET A 32 51.24 8.53 15.97
C MET A 32 50.90 7.12 16.48
N ILE A 33 51.94 6.33 16.77
CA ILE A 33 51.80 4.96 17.25
C ILE A 33 51.97 4.92 18.75
N TYR A 34 51.06 4.29 19.44
CA TYR A 34 51.08 4.09 20.88
C TYR A 34 51.43 2.66 21.18
N VAL A 35 52.62 2.41 21.80
CA VAL A 35 53.17 1.10 22.10
C VAL A 35 53.09 0.89 23.58
N ASP A 36 52.52 -0.23 24.01
CA ASP A 36 52.44 -0.61 25.42
C ASP A 36 53.84 -0.62 26.07
N ALA A 37 53.95 0.08 27.20
CA ALA A 37 55.23 0.19 27.92
C ALA A 37 55.67 -1.10 28.61
N ILE A 38 54.79 -2.11 28.72
CA ILE A 38 55.07 -3.37 29.43
C ILE A 38 55.36 -4.49 28.45
N ASP A 39 54.51 -4.68 27.43
CA ASP A 39 54.61 -5.82 26.52
C ASP A 39 55.00 -5.47 25.07
N GLY A 40 55.10 -4.19 24.74
CA GLY A 40 55.61 -3.71 23.44
C GLY A 40 54.59 -3.82 22.27
N ARG A 41 53.37 -4.21 22.54
CA ARG A 41 52.32 -4.26 21.49
C ARG A 41 51.76 -2.88 21.17
N ILE A 42 51.21 -2.72 19.97
CA ILE A 42 50.56 -1.49 19.56
C ILE A 42 49.15 -1.46 20.19
N LEU A 43 48.87 -0.38 20.95
CA LEU A 43 47.57 -0.11 21.59
C LEU A 43 46.66 0.71 20.72
N ASP A 44 47.23 1.66 19.97
CA ASP A 44 46.52 2.54 19.08
C ASP A 44 47.45 3.08 17.99
N LYS A 45 46.85 3.43 16.84
CA LYS A 45 47.54 3.95 15.67
C LYS A 45 46.74 5.12 15.10
N ASP A 46 47.11 6.33 15.44
CA ASP A 46 46.45 7.56 15.00
C ASP A 46 47.17 8.10 13.73
N SER A 47 46.45 8.21 12.62
CA SER A 47 46.98 8.77 11.38
C SER A 47 47.18 10.29 11.51
N ARG A 48 48.38 10.75 11.20
CA ARG A 48 48.74 12.18 11.20
C ARG A 48 48.73 12.81 9.81
N ILE A 49 48.48 12.02 8.80
CA ILE A 49 48.17 12.54 7.47
C ILE A 49 46.65 12.78 7.50
N HIS A 50 46.31 14.05 7.64
CA HIS A 50 44.95 14.52 7.48
C HIS A 50 44.63 14.51 6.01
N HIS A 51 43.54 13.85 5.60
CA HIS A 51 43.02 13.94 4.26
C HIS A 51 42.60 15.39 4.01
N THR A 52 43.13 16.00 2.98
CA THR A 52 42.75 17.35 2.56
C THR A 52 42.02 17.23 1.24
N ASN A 53 40.69 17.29 1.31
CA ASN A 53 39.88 17.31 0.09
C ASN A 53 40.30 18.47 -0.79
N SER A 54 40.57 18.15 -2.04
CA SER A 54 40.98 19.10 -3.10
C SER A 54 40.13 18.85 -4.33
N GLN A 55 39.59 19.90 -4.92
CA GLN A 55 38.84 19.78 -6.16
C GLN A 55 39.78 19.53 -7.32
N GLY A 56 39.57 18.45 -8.04
CA GLY A 56 40.28 18.07 -9.25
C GLY A 56 39.38 18.03 -10.47
N THR A 57 39.99 17.89 -11.64
CA THR A 57 39.30 17.67 -12.91
C THR A 57 39.70 16.30 -13.46
N ALA A 58 38.72 15.52 -13.87
CA ALA A 58 38.90 14.17 -14.38
C ALA A 58 38.34 14.02 -15.79
N THR A 59 39.16 13.58 -16.74
CA THR A 59 38.68 13.09 -18.03
C THR A 59 38.40 11.61 -17.91
N THR A 60 37.16 11.28 -17.60
CA THR A 60 36.71 9.91 -17.37
C THR A 60 36.61 9.13 -18.67
N ARG A 61 36.45 7.80 -18.59
CA ARG A 61 36.34 6.95 -19.78
C ARG A 61 34.96 7.10 -20.45
N TYR A 62 33.89 7.19 -19.64
CA TYR A 62 32.49 7.11 -20.11
C TYR A 62 31.69 8.39 -19.87
N SER A 63 32.06 9.15 -18.87
CA SER A 63 31.24 10.28 -18.41
C SER A 63 31.77 11.63 -18.88
N GLY A 64 32.82 11.66 -19.73
CA GLY A 64 33.46 12.89 -20.20
C GLY A 64 34.26 13.59 -19.09
N THR A 65 34.43 14.90 -19.19
CA THR A 65 35.17 15.67 -18.18
C THR A 65 34.28 16.00 -17.00
N ARG A 66 34.70 15.59 -15.81
CA ARG A 66 33.95 15.77 -14.54
C ARG A 66 34.84 16.43 -13.49
N ASN A 67 34.20 17.13 -12.56
CA ASN A 67 34.85 17.55 -11.32
C ASN A 67 34.79 16.41 -10.33
N ILE A 68 35.88 16.09 -9.68
CA ILE A 68 36.00 15.08 -8.62
C ILE A 68 36.64 15.71 -7.38
N ILE A 69 36.50 15.07 -6.25
CA ILE A 69 37.20 15.43 -5.03
C ILE A 69 38.30 14.39 -4.78
N THR A 70 39.49 14.86 -4.55
CA THR A 70 40.68 14.03 -4.34
C THR A 70 41.31 14.35 -2.99
N ASP A 71 42.26 13.54 -2.55
CA ASP A 71 43.06 13.79 -1.36
C ASP A 71 44.43 14.30 -1.77
N SER A 72 44.76 15.54 -1.37
CA SER A 72 46.08 16.11 -1.52
C SER A 72 47.02 15.57 -0.46
N PHE A 73 48.16 15.02 -0.87
CA PHE A 73 49.19 14.50 0.02
C PHE A 73 50.60 14.88 -0.48
N GLY A 74 51.64 14.58 0.28
CA GLY A 74 53.00 15.00 -0.06
C GLY A 74 53.60 14.41 -1.35
N GLY A 75 52.89 13.57 -2.08
CA GLY A 75 53.30 12.97 -3.36
C GLY A 75 52.37 13.31 -4.51
N GLY A 76 51.48 14.29 -4.38
CA GLY A 76 50.47 14.65 -5.39
C GLY A 76 49.05 14.56 -4.89
N PHE A 77 48.19 14.04 -5.74
CA PHE A 77 46.75 13.83 -5.47
C PHE A 77 46.40 12.37 -5.71
N ARG A 78 45.40 11.88 -4.97
CA ARG A 78 44.92 10.48 -5.09
C ARG A 78 43.40 10.41 -5.01
N LEU A 79 42.80 9.34 -5.57
CA LEU A 79 41.35 9.14 -5.64
C LEU A 79 40.78 8.73 -4.29
N ARG A 80 40.81 9.65 -3.34
CA ARG A 80 40.25 9.54 -2.01
C ARG A 80 39.63 10.84 -1.57
N GLU A 81 38.58 10.78 -0.80
CA GLU A 81 38.00 11.95 -0.14
C GLU A 81 37.31 11.58 1.18
N VAL A 82 36.97 12.59 1.96
CA VAL A 82 36.05 12.47 3.11
C VAL A 82 34.88 13.42 2.89
N ARG A 83 33.70 12.87 2.66
CA ARG A 83 32.47 13.62 2.39
C ARG A 83 31.46 13.40 3.51
N ASN A 84 31.14 14.44 4.29
CA ASN A 84 30.29 14.35 5.47
C ASN A 84 30.70 13.23 6.47
N GLY A 85 31.99 13.00 6.63
CA GLY A 85 32.54 11.97 7.49
C GLY A 85 32.64 10.58 6.86
N VAL A 86 32.15 10.40 5.64
CA VAL A 86 32.25 9.14 4.86
C VAL A 86 33.50 9.20 3.99
N ARG A 87 34.30 8.15 4.01
CA ARG A 87 35.42 7.98 3.10
C ARG A 87 34.94 7.40 1.78
N ILE A 88 35.32 8.01 0.66
CA ILE A 88 35.16 7.50 -0.70
C ILE A 88 36.57 7.30 -1.26
N GLU A 89 36.91 6.05 -1.56
CA GLU A 89 38.29 5.67 -1.88
C GLU A 89 38.31 4.70 -3.05
N THR A 90 39.20 4.98 -4.03
CA THR A 90 39.33 4.13 -5.23
C THR A 90 40.78 3.64 -5.35
N TYR A 91 40.93 2.31 -5.47
CA TYR A 91 42.20 1.60 -5.45
C TYR A 91 42.43 0.80 -6.73
N ASN A 92 43.70 0.67 -7.10
CA ASN A 92 44.13 -0.14 -8.23
C ASN A 92 44.50 -1.56 -7.78
N MET A 93 43.88 -2.54 -8.37
CA MET A 93 44.22 -3.95 -8.17
C MET A 93 45.36 -4.45 -9.05
N ASN A 94 45.88 -3.61 -9.93
CA ASN A 94 47.03 -3.92 -10.82
C ASN A 94 46.85 -5.26 -11.57
N ASN A 95 45.65 -5.51 -12.08
CA ASN A 95 45.33 -6.77 -12.79
C ASN A 95 45.61 -8.02 -11.96
N THR A 96 45.37 -7.98 -10.65
CA THR A 96 45.51 -9.13 -9.75
C THR A 96 44.16 -9.47 -9.11
N GLY A 97 44.13 -10.62 -8.40
CA GLY A 97 42.99 -11.01 -7.56
C GLY A 97 43.14 -10.56 -6.09
N THR A 98 44.12 -9.75 -5.76
CA THR A 98 44.44 -9.36 -4.38
C THR A 98 44.00 -7.93 -4.09
N TYR A 99 43.20 -7.80 -3.02
CA TYR A 99 42.76 -6.49 -2.54
C TYR A 99 43.90 -5.77 -1.81
N SER A 100 44.57 -4.86 -2.52
CA SER A 100 45.61 -4.01 -2.01
C SER A 100 45.20 -2.55 -2.11
N GLN A 101 45.54 -1.74 -1.11
CA GLN A 101 45.22 -0.31 -1.11
C GLN A 101 46.30 0.47 -1.90
N ILE A 102 46.40 0.17 -3.18
CA ILE A 102 47.32 0.88 -4.10
C ILE A 102 46.56 2.07 -4.69
N ASP A 103 47.09 3.26 -4.45
CA ASP A 103 46.45 4.48 -4.94
C ASP A 103 46.70 4.69 -6.45
N PHE A 104 45.71 5.23 -7.13
CA PHE A 104 45.94 6.01 -8.33
C PHE A 104 46.43 7.39 -7.91
N VAL A 105 47.48 7.86 -8.54
CA VAL A 105 48.16 9.11 -8.14
C VAL A 105 48.35 9.99 -9.35
N ASP A 106 48.05 11.28 -9.18
CA ASP A 106 48.27 12.35 -10.15
C ASP A 106 49.06 13.49 -9.50
N ASN A 107 49.86 14.22 -10.30
CA ASN A 107 50.80 15.23 -9.77
C ASN A 107 50.17 16.62 -9.63
N ASP A 108 49.21 16.99 -10.48
CA ASP A 108 48.67 18.35 -10.58
C ASP A 108 47.12 18.42 -10.35
N ASN A 109 46.48 17.28 -10.10
CA ASN A 109 45.04 17.13 -9.92
C ASN A 109 44.19 17.40 -11.18
N ASN A 110 44.81 17.32 -12.34
CA ASN A 110 44.16 17.40 -13.63
C ASN A 110 44.34 16.08 -14.38
N TRP A 111 43.50 15.12 -14.05
CA TRP A 111 43.56 13.71 -14.45
C TRP A 111 43.20 13.50 -15.93
N ILE A 112 44.15 13.79 -16.81
CA ILE A 112 44.03 13.70 -18.28
C ILE A 112 44.89 12.60 -18.90
N GLU A 113 45.98 12.16 -18.23
CA GLU A 113 46.87 11.06 -18.64
C GLU A 113 46.26 9.71 -18.28
N HIS A 114 45.13 9.40 -18.89
CA HIS A 114 44.23 8.38 -18.40
C HIS A 114 44.16 7.11 -19.26
N ASP A 115 44.59 7.16 -20.53
CA ASP A 115 44.53 5.99 -21.43
C ASP A 115 45.83 5.20 -21.36
N ASN A 116 46.12 4.65 -20.20
CA ASN A 116 47.34 3.92 -19.89
C ASN A 116 47.05 2.46 -19.51
N GLU A 117 48.11 1.66 -19.28
CA GLU A 117 48.02 0.26 -18.92
C GLU A 117 47.23 0.01 -17.62
N ASN A 118 47.25 0.95 -16.68
CA ASN A 118 46.52 0.89 -15.42
C ASN A 118 45.04 1.23 -15.57
N ARG A 119 44.62 1.71 -16.74
CA ARG A 119 43.23 2.14 -16.99
C ARG A 119 42.71 3.16 -15.96
N ASP A 120 43.52 4.21 -15.71
CA ASP A 120 43.20 5.24 -14.72
C ASP A 120 41.88 5.93 -15.04
N ASN A 121 41.54 6.11 -16.33
CA ASN A 121 40.27 6.66 -16.75
C ASN A 121 39.04 5.87 -16.25
N ALA A 122 39.11 4.54 -16.17
CA ALA A 122 38.07 3.70 -15.58
C ALA A 122 37.99 3.91 -14.07
N ALA A 123 39.10 4.15 -13.39
CA ALA A 123 39.14 4.49 -11.98
C ALA A 123 38.50 5.86 -11.69
N LEU A 124 38.62 6.81 -12.62
CA LEU A 124 37.97 8.13 -12.54
C LEU A 124 36.47 8.03 -12.62
N ASP A 125 35.93 7.16 -13.50
CA ASP A 125 34.47 6.86 -13.53
C ASP A 125 33.99 6.20 -12.24
N ALA A 126 34.73 5.21 -11.73
CA ALA A 126 34.36 4.53 -10.49
C ALA A 126 34.37 5.49 -9.28
N HIS A 127 35.35 6.39 -9.21
CA HIS A 127 35.43 7.38 -8.14
C HIS A 127 34.30 8.39 -8.23
N TRP A 128 34.08 8.99 -9.38
CA TRP A 128 32.97 9.92 -9.63
C TRP A 128 31.63 9.26 -9.46
N GLY A 129 31.46 8.01 -9.92
CA GLY A 129 30.24 7.24 -9.73
C GLY A 129 29.89 7.01 -8.25
N ALA A 130 30.90 6.73 -7.43
CA ALA A 130 30.73 6.60 -5.98
C ALA A 130 30.33 7.93 -5.32
N GLU A 131 30.96 9.05 -5.73
CA GLU A 131 30.60 10.40 -5.28
C GLU A 131 29.13 10.73 -5.61
N MET A 132 28.71 10.53 -6.86
CA MET A 132 27.37 10.85 -7.34
C MET A 132 26.32 9.97 -6.68
N THR A 133 26.63 8.70 -6.46
CA THR A 133 25.73 7.77 -5.76
C THR A 133 25.55 8.16 -4.30
N TYR A 134 26.66 8.49 -3.61
CA TYR A 134 26.58 9.00 -2.24
C TYR A 134 25.74 10.26 -2.17
N ASP A 135 25.99 11.22 -3.05
CA ASP A 135 25.27 12.51 -3.09
C ASP A 135 23.78 12.32 -3.37
N TYR A 136 23.43 11.42 -4.27
CA TYR A 136 22.02 11.09 -4.53
C TYR A 136 21.32 10.59 -3.26
N PHE A 137 21.83 9.54 -2.65
CA PHE A 137 21.20 8.98 -1.44
C PHE A 137 21.19 9.95 -0.27
N ARG A 138 22.23 10.75 -0.12
CA ARG A 138 22.32 11.75 0.95
C ARG A 138 21.34 12.90 0.76
N GLN A 139 21.27 13.47 -0.45
CA GLN A 139 20.49 14.68 -0.71
C GLN A 139 19.01 14.38 -0.95
N VAL A 140 18.69 13.24 -1.59
CA VAL A 140 17.32 12.88 -1.94
C VAL A 140 16.63 12.12 -0.82
N HIS A 141 17.34 11.24 -0.16
CA HIS A 141 16.78 10.33 0.85
C HIS A 141 17.31 10.55 2.28
N GLY A 142 18.23 11.46 2.48
CA GLY A 142 18.85 11.74 3.77
C GLY A 142 19.75 10.61 4.29
N ARG A 143 20.07 9.62 3.42
CA ARG A 143 20.83 8.42 3.80
C ARG A 143 22.33 8.71 3.82
N ASN A 144 23.02 8.24 4.87
CA ASN A 144 24.45 8.43 5.04
C ASN A 144 25.22 7.15 4.68
N SER A 145 25.64 7.04 3.41
CA SER A 145 26.25 5.85 2.83
C SER A 145 25.28 4.64 2.71
N TYR A 146 25.79 3.48 2.23
CA TYR A 146 24.96 2.30 2.00
C TYR A 146 24.38 1.70 3.28
N ASP A 147 25.04 1.86 4.43
CA ASP A 147 24.61 1.34 5.73
C ASP A 147 23.77 2.35 6.56
N ASN A 148 23.68 3.59 6.08
CA ASN A 148 23.13 4.74 6.82
C ASN A 148 23.91 5.11 8.10
N GLY A 149 25.04 4.47 8.32
CA GLY A 149 25.94 4.70 9.47
C GLY A 149 27.22 5.46 9.10
N GLY A 150 27.46 5.70 7.81
CA GLY A 150 28.68 6.37 7.33
C GLY A 150 29.82 5.42 7.01
N ALA A 151 29.53 4.17 6.69
CA ALA A 151 30.53 3.21 6.22
C ALA A 151 31.24 3.72 4.96
N PRO A 152 32.54 3.43 4.77
CA PRO A 152 33.29 3.89 3.63
C PRO A 152 32.81 3.26 2.32
N LEU A 153 32.81 4.02 1.24
CA LEU A 153 32.62 3.53 -0.12
C LEU A 153 34.00 3.22 -0.72
N LEU A 154 34.26 1.94 -0.92
CA LEU A 154 35.55 1.45 -1.39
C LEU A 154 35.38 0.84 -2.78
N SER A 155 36.06 1.42 -3.78
CA SER A 155 36.07 0.93 -5.16
C SER A 155 37.44 0.30 -5.47
N TYR A 156 37.43 -0.94 -5.93
CA TYR A 156 38.62 -1.66 -6.36
C TYR A 156 38.54 -1.87 -7.88
N VAL A 157 39.34 -1.16 -8.63
CA VAL A 157 39.31 -1.13 -10.09
C VAL A 157 40.50 -1.92 -10.66
N ASN A 158 40.42 -2.29 -11.93
CA ASN A 158 41.42 -3.06 -12.65
C ASN A 158 41.67 -4.44 -12.05
N ALA A 159 40.59 -5.08 -11.59
CA ALA A 159 40.60 -6.41 -11.00
C ALA A 159 40.77 -7.50 -12.07
N ASN A 160 41.54 -8.53 -11.76
CA ASN A 160 41.55 -9.79 -12.49
C ASN A 160 40.59 -10.77 -11.78
N LEU A 161 39.33 -10.80 -12.26
CA LEU A 161 38.27 -11.59 -11.63
C LEU A 161 38.56 -13.09 -11.68
N THR A 162 39.23 -13.58 -12.72
CA THR A 162 39.59 -15.00 -12.85
C THR A 162 40.57 -15.45 -11.77
N MET A 163 41.32 -14.50 -11.18
CA MET A 163 42.21 -14.74 -10.05
C MET A 163 41.49 -14.63 -8.69
N ILE A 164 40.35 -13.93 -8.63
CA ILE A 164 39.54 -13.81 -7.41
C ILE A 164 38.77 -15.11 -7.16
N SER A 165 38.14 -15.66 -8.20
CA SER A 165 37.32 -16.86 -8.07
C SER A 165 37.29 -17.67 -9.38
N PRO A 166 37.38 -19.01 -9.31
CA PRO A 166 37.25 -19.89 -10.46
C PRO A 166 35.91 -19.80 -11.20
N ARG A 167 34.89 -19.20 -10.57
CA ARG A 167 33.59 -18.99 -11.21
C ARG A 167 33.63 -17.97 -12.34
N TYR A 168 34.61 -17.08 -12.32
CA TYR A 168 34.79 -16.09 -13.39
C TYR A 168 35.68 -16.66 -14.48
N THR A 169 35.18 -16.72 -15.72
CA THR A 169 35.94 -17.14 -16.91
C THR A 169 36.55 -15.99 -17.67
N HIS A 170 36.12 -14.75 -17.39
CA HIS A 170 36.57 -13.50 -17.98
C HIS A 170 36.44 -12.35 -16.96
N ASN A 171 36.91 -11.15 -17.33
CA ASN A 171 36.94 -9.99 -16.45
C ASN A 171 35.77 -9.01 -16.70
N ASP A 172 34.76 -9.42 -17.46
CA ASP A 172 33.61 -8.60 -17.84
C ASP A 172 32.53 -8.70 -16.76
N ASN A 173 32.76 -8.09 -15.61
CA ASN A 173 31.80 -8.01 -14.51
C ASN A 173 32.22 -6.95 -13.50
N ALA A 174 31.25 -6.48 -12.70
CA ALA A 174 31.44 -5.79 -11.44
C ALA A 174 30.62 -6.50 -10.37
N PHE A 175 30.96 -6.31 -9.10
CA PHE A 175 30.16 -6.88 -8.00
C PHE A 175 30.41 -6.15 -6.67
N TRP A 176 29.36 -6.15 -5.84
CA TRP A 176 29.39 -5.80 -4.42
C TRP A 176 29.63 -7.06 -3.58
N ASP A 177 30.64 -7.04 -2.67
CA ASP A 177 30.96 -8.21 -1.82
C ASP A 177 30.43 -8.12 -0.36
N GLY A 178 29.63 -7.12 -0.07
CA GLY A 178 29.14 -6.81 1.27
C GLY A 178 29.85 -5.61 1.92
N ASN A 179 31.05 -5.24 1.44
CA ASN A 179 31.84 -4.15 2.01
C ASN A 179 32.45 -3.21 0.97
N ARG A 180 32.54 -3.65 -0.30
CA ARG A 180 33.23 -2.90 -1.36
C ARG A 180 32.72 -3.27 -2.74
N MET A 181 32.94 -2.38 -3.70
CA MET A 181 32.77 -2.61 -5.12
C MET A 181 34.06 -3.14 -5.73
N THR A 182 33.94 -4.14 -6.60
CA THR A 182 35.05 -4.70 -7.38
C THR A 182 34.72 -4.63 -8.84
N TYR A 183 35.54 -3.96 -9.64
CA TYR A 183 35.36 -3.76 -11.07
C TYR A 183 36.43 -4.51 -11.85
N GLY A 184 36.00 -5.45 -12.66
CA GLY A 184 36.87 -6.19 -13.56
C GLY A 184 37.49 -5.29 -14.63
N ARG A 185 38.71 -5.63 -15.03
CA ARG A 185 39.45 -4.84 -16.04
C ARG A 185 38.87 -4.94 -17.45
N GLY A 186 37.90 -5.82 -17.67
CA GLY A 186 37.34 -6.14 -18.99
C GLY A 186 38.19 -7.17 -19.76
N THR A 187 37.53 -7.96 -20.58
CA THR A 187 38.12 -8.94 -21.51
C THR A 187 37.52 -8.76 -22.90
N ASN A 188 36.20 -8.91 -23.04
CA ASN A 188 35.44 -8.73 -24.27
C ASN A 188 34.78 -7.34 -24.33
N PHE A 189 34.52 -6.76 -23.17
CA PHE A 189 34.01 -5.42 -22.98
C PHE A 189 35.05 -4.55 -22.29
N ASP A 190 34.83 -3.27 -22.30
CA ASP A 190 35.58 -2.29 -21.49
C ASP A 190 35.21 -2.45 -20.00
N PRO A 191 35.99 -1.92 -19.05
CA PRO A 191 35.72 -2.03 -17.62
C PRO A 191 34.32 -1.56 -17.24
N PHE A 192 33.64 -2.31 -16.37
CA PHE A 192 32.26 -2.04 -15.90
C PHE A 192 32.22 -0.96 -14.82
N THR A 193 32.78 0.23 -15.14
CA THR A 193 32.86 1.38 -14.23
C THR A 193 31.97 2.54 -14.66
N THR A 194 31.00 2.32 -15.55
CA THR A 194 30.03 3.32 -15.94
C THR A 194 29.22 3.80 -14.73
N LEU A 195 28.62 4.98 -14.80
CA LEU A 195 27.91 5.58 -13.66
C LEU A 195 26.78 4.67 -13.14
N ASP A 196 26.03 4.09 -14.04
CA ASP A 196 24.94 3.16 -13.73
C ASP A 196 25.44 1.89 -13.01
N PHE A 197 26.53 1.26 -13.48
CA PHE A 197 27.12 0.11 -12.77
C PHE A 197 27.68 0.49 -11.41
N CYS A 198 28.33 1.65 -11.28
CA CYS A 198 28.80 2.11 -9.97
C CYS A 198 27.65 2.28 -8.97
N ALA A 199 26.56 2.88 -9.43
CA ALA A 199 25.37 3.08 -8.60
C ALA A 199 24.65 1.75 -8.31
N HIS A 200 24.60 0.83 -9.26
CA HIS A 200 24.02 -0.52 -9.11
C HIS A 200 24.74 -1.30 -8.00
N GLU A 201 26.07 -1.34 -8.03
CA GLU A 201 26.84 -2.09 -7.02
C GLU A 201 26.68 -1.49 -5.62
N ILE A 202 26.72 -0.18 -5.48
CA ILE A 202 26.47 0.48 -4.19
C ILE A 202 25.05 0.22 -3.69
N ALA A 203 24.07 0.15 -4.60
CA ALA A 203 22.68 -0.11 -4.26
C ALA A 203 22.44 -1.51 -3.69
N HIS A 204 23.22 -2.53 -4.07
CA HIS A 204 23.23 -3.83 -3.38
C HIS A 204 23.57 -3.66 -1.90
N GLY A 205 24.54 -2.79 -1.58
CA GLY A 205 24.85 -2.42 -0.19
C GLY A 205 23.69 -1.78 0.52
N VAL A 206 22.96 -0.86 -0.15
CA VAL A 206 21.73 -0.25 0.42
C VAL A 206 20.67 -1.32 0.69
N THR A 207 20.41 -2.21 -0.26
CA THR A 207 19.43 -3.31 -0.10
C THR A 207 19.84 -4.26 1.02
N GLY A 208 21.13 -4.58 1.13
CA GLY A 208 21.69 -5.42 2.21
C GLY A 208 21.57 -4.81 3.61
N HIS A 209 21.40 -3.48 3.72
CA HIS A 209 21.24 -2.77 5.00
C HIS A 209 19.82 -2.22 5.21
N THR A 210 18.89 -2.58 4.34
CA THR A 210 17.47 -2.22 4.45
C THR A 210 16.58 -3.46 4.38
N ALA A 211 16.15 -3.84 3.19
CA ALA A 211 15.23 -4.97 2.98
C ALA A 211 15.90 -6.34 3.15
N ARG A 212 17.23 -6.46 3.04
CA ARG A 212 18.00 -7.70 3.20
C ARG A 212 17.44 -8.86 2.37
N LEU A 213 17.18 -8.61 1.10
CA LEU A 213 16.58 -9.57 0.19
C LEU A 213 17.56 -10.69 -0.14
N ALA A 214 17.14 -11.94 0.03
CA ALA A 214 17.89 -13.12 -0.36
C ALA A 214 18.20 -13.11 -1.86
N TYR A 215 19.45 -13.34 -2.23
CA TYR A 215 19.93 -13.26 -3.61
C TYR A 215 19.64 -14.56 -4.37
N ARG A 216 18.33 -14.84 -4.56
CA ARG A 216 17.82 -15.99 -5.32
C ARG A 216 16.37 -15.81 -5.73
N LYS A 217 15.98 -16.43 -6.86
CA LYS A 217 14.60 -16.46 -7.36
C LYS A 217 13.99 -15.06 -7.46
N GLU A 218 12.70 -14.89 -7.14
CA GLU A 218 12.02 -13.61 -7.18
C GLU A 218 12.65 -12.57 -6.23
N SER A 219 13.05 -12.99 -5.04
CA SER A 219 13.70 -12.09 -4.07
C SER A 219 15.02 -11.52 -4.60
N GLY A 220 15.82 -12.36 -5.27
CA GLY A 220 17.04 -11.93 -5.95
C GLY A 220 16.75 -11.01 -7.14
N ALA A 221 15.70 -11.31 -7.92
CA ALA A 221 15.28 -10.46 -9.03
C ALA A 221 14.80 -9.07 -8.55
N ILE A 222 14.14 -8.98 -7.38
CA ILE A 222 13.81 -7.70 -6.74
C ILE A 222 15.07 -6.95 -6.32
N ASN A 223 16.07 -7.66 -5.77
CA ASN A 223 17.36 -7.07 -5.37
C ASN A 223 18.09 -6.46 -6.58
N GLU A 224 18.16 -7.18 -7.69
CA GLU A 224 18.72 -6.69 -8.96
C GLU A 224 17.96 -5.47 -9.50
N ALA A 225 16.62 -5.56 -9.55
CA ALA A 225 15.80 -4.47 -10.03
C ALA A 225 15.92 -3.20 -9.16
N LEU A 226 16.03 -3.34 -7.84
CA LEU A 226 16.28 -2.20 -6.96
C LEU A 226 17.62 -1.53 -7.29
N SER A 227 18.65 -2.32 -7.62
CA SER A 227 19.95 -1.79 -8.02
C SER A 227 19.89 -1.05 -9.35
N ASP A 228 19.21 -1.59 -10.36
CA ASP A 228 18.95 -0.92 -11.65
C ASP A 228 18.12 0.36 -11.48
N ILE A 229 17.10 0.34 -10.63
CA ILE A 229 16.27 1.52 -10.32
C ILE A 229 17.13 2.65 -9.74
N TRP A 230 18.00 2.34 -8.77
CA TRP A 230 18.86 3.36 -8.19
C TRP A 230 19.91 3.85 -9.17
N ALA A 231 20.44 2.98 -10.01
CA ALA A 231 21.33 3.35 -11.11
C ALA A 231 20.65 4.38 -12.02
N ALA A 232 19.47 4.09 -12.53
CA ALA A 232 18.69 5.02 -13.35
C ALA A 232 18.39 6.35 -12.65
N CYS A 233 18.09 6.33 -11.35
CA CYS A 233 17.84 7.54 -10.58
C CYS A 233 19.10 8.41 -10.37
N VAL A 234 20.24 7.78 -10.10
CA VAL A 234 21.53 8.47 -9.96
C VAL A 234 21.94 9.09 -11.30
N GLU A 235 21.83 8.34 -12.37
CA GLU A 235 22.16 8.82 -13.72
C GLU A 235 21.27 9.97 -14.16
N ALA A 236 19.94 9.85 -13.97
CA ALA A 236 18.99 10.92 -14.28
C ALA A 236 19.32 12.25 -13.58
N ARG A 237 19.96 12.19 -12.41
CA ARG A 237 20.35 13.37 -11.64
C ARG A 237 21.72 13.91 -12.02
N SER A 238 22.69 13.02 -12.22
CA SER A 238 24.11 13.38 -12.30
C SER A 238 24.63 13.46 -13.72
N ALA A 239 23.98 12.78 -14.67
CA ALA A 239 24.29 12.74 -16.09
C ALA A 239 23.00 12.69 -16.94
N PRO A 240 22.16 13.74 -16.89
CA PRO A 240 20.85 13.75 -17.55
C PRO A 240 20.92 13.62 -19.08
N GLU A 241 22.11 13.80 -19.67
CA GLU A 241 22.41 13.59 -21.08
C GLU A 241 22.46 12.12 -21.49
N LYS A 242 22.61 11.18 -20.53
CA LYS A 242 22.70 9.74 -20.76
C LYS A 242 21.31 9.07 -20.89
N GLN A 243 21.34 7.80 -21.29
CA GLN A 243 20.13 7.02 -21.55
C GLN A 243 19.69 6.21 -20.32
N ARG A 244 19.29 6.90 -19.27
CA ARG A 244 18.93 6.36 -17.94
C ARG A 244 18.02 5.10 -17.90
N TRP A 245 17.40 4.73 -19.01
CA TRP A 245 16.53 3.53 -19.11
C TRP A 245 17.24 2.34 -19.76
N LEU A 246 18.54 2.50 -20.07
CA LEU A 246 19.44 1.42 -20.49
C LEU A 246 20.46 1.19 -19.38
N MET A 247 20.90 -0.05 -19.21
CA MET A 247 22.01 -0.41 -18.34
C MET A 247 23.20 -0.76 -19.20
N GLY A 248 24.34 -0.05 -18.96
CA GLY A 248 25.58 -0.26 -19.67
C GLY A 248 25.61 0.31 -21.07
N GLU A 249 24.87 1.37 -21.39
CA GLU A 249 24.84 1.95 -22.73
C GLU A 249 26.22 2.38 -23.23
N ASP A 250 27.13 2.79 -22.34
CA ASP A 250 28.49 3.19 -22.69
C ASP A 250 29.40 2.02 -23.10
N ILE A 251 29.05 0.80 -22.75
CA ILE A 251 29.81 -0.43 -23.06
C ILE A 251 29.05 -1.41 -23.96
N GLY A 252 27.87 -1.01 -24.47
CA GLY A 252 27.08 -1.82 -25.40
C GLY A 252 25.77 -2.33 -24.83
N ALA A 253 25.16 -1.63 -23.89
CA ALA A 253 23.89 -1.89 -23.23
C ALA A 253 23.53 -3.39 -23.03
N ILE A 254 23.31 -3.77 -21.79
CA ILE A 254 23.03 -5.17 -21.45
C ILE A 254 21.59 -5.42 -20.98
N ARG A 255 20.88 -4.37 -20.54
CA ARG A 255 19.48 -4.42 -20.13
C ARG A 255 18.74 -3.14 -20.53
N SER A 256 17.42 -3.22 -20.65
CA SER A 256 16.56 -2.05 -20.88
C SER A 256 15.39 -2.07 -19.90
N MET A 257 15.24 -1.03 -19.09
CA MET A 257 14.07 -0.88 -18.24
C MET A 257 12.81 -0.51 -19.03
N ARG A 258 13.00 0.20 -20.16
CA ARG A 258 11.91 0.60 -21.07
C ARG A 258 11.38 -0.56 -21.90
N ASN A 259 12.25 -1.40 -22.40
CA ASN A 259 11.93 -2.54 -23.27
C ASN A 259 12.83 -3.73 -22.94
N PRO A 260 12.55 -4.46 -21.85
CA PRO A 260 13.37 -5.61 -21.43
C PRO A 260 13.49 -6.67 -22.52
N ASN A 261 12.43 -6.90 -23.28
CA ASN A 261 12.39 -7.90 -24.35
C ASN A 261 13.46 -7.69 -25.45
N GLN A 262 13.99 -6.47 -25.58
CA GLN A 262 15.11 -6.18 -26.50
C GLN A 262 16.37 -6.99 -26.14
N PHE A 263 16.53 -7.33 -24.87
CA PHE A 263 17.66 -8.11 -24.34
C PHE A 263 17.26 -9.53 -23.92
N ASN A 264 16.08 -9.98 -24.34
CA ASN A 264 15.44 -11.24 -23.95
C ASN A 264 15.18 -11.33 -22.42
N ASP A 265 14.98 -10.23 -21.75
CA ASP A 265 14.51 -10.16 -20.37
C ASP A 265 12.99 -9.98 -20.35
N PRO A 266 12.25 -10.55 -19.40
CA PRO A 266 10.79 -10.41 -19.36
C PRO A 266 10.36 -9.01 -18.95
N ASP A 267 9.39 -8.45 -19.65
CA ASP A 267 8.66 -7.25 -19.23
C ASP A 267 7.36 -7.59 -18.49
N THR A 268 6.97 -8.86 -18.53
CA THR A 268 5.72 -9.38 -17.97
C THR A 268 6.00 -10.61 -17.11
N TYR A 269 5.46 -10.60 -15.88
CA TYR A 269 5.54 -11.73 -14.95
C TYR A 269 4.86 -12.97 -15.54
N LEU A 270 5.58 -14.08 -15.57
CA LEU A 270 5.19 -15.34 -16.23
C LEU A 270 4.95 -15.21 -17.74
N GLY A 271 5.39 -14.12 -18.36
CA GLY A 271 5.30 -13.88 -19.81
C GLY A 271 6.49 -14.41 -20.58
N THR A 272 6.71 -13.84 -21.75
CA THR A 272 7.84 -14.17 -22.64
C THR A 272 9.17 -13.89 -21.93
N TYR A 273 10.15 -14.75 -22.10
CA TYR A 273 11.46 -14.71 -21.47
C TYR A 273 11.50 -14.90 -19.93
N TRP A 274 10.36 -15.09 -19.26
CA TRP A 274 10.33 -15.37 -17.83
C TRP A 274 11.06 -16.68 -17.49
N ILE A 275 12.04 -16.61 -16.59
CA ILE A 275 12.70 -17.79 -16.03
C ILE A 275 11.83 -18.34 -14.90
N ASN A 276 11.33 -19.57 -15.06
CA ASN A 276 10.47 -20.19 -14.06
C ASN A 276 11.25 -20.51 -12.78
N THR A 277 10.87 -19.90 -11.67
CA THR A 277 11.50 -20.07 -10.35
C THR A 277 10.94 -21.24 -9.56
N ASN A 278 9.82 -21.85 -10.01
CA ASN A 278 9.25 -23.03 -9.37
C ASN A 278 10.14 -24.26 -9.63
N ASN A 279 10.39 -25.05 -8.59
CA ASN A 279 11.26 -26.24 -8.65
C ASN A 279 12.69 -25.96 -9.15
N CYS A 280 13.14 -24.71 -9.13
CA CYS A 280 14.49 -24.31 -9.45
C CYS A 280 15.35 -24.31 -8.18
N THR A 281 16.50 -25.02 -8.20
CA THR A 281 17.52 -24.94 -7.17
C THR A 281 18.48 -23.81 -7.50
N PRO A 282 18.57 -22.75 -6.69
CA PRO A 282 19.41 -21.60 -7.00
C PRO A 282 20.89 -21.95 -6.91
N ILE A 283 21.60 -21.81 -8.01
CA ILE A 283 23.06 -21.95 -8.13
C ILE A 283 23.60 -20.88 -9.07
N SER A 284 24.90 -20.61 -9.04
CA SER A 284 25.51 -19.55 -9.87
C SER A 284 25.33 -19.80 -11.37
N GLU A 285 25.38 -21.07 -11.77
CA GLU A 285 25.31 -21.49 -13.19
C GLU A 285 23.95 -21.24 -13.81
N ASN A 286 22.89 -21.15 -13.02
CA ASN A 286 21.54 -20.80 -13.49
C ASN A 286 21.11 -19.39 -13.06
N ASP A 287 22.09 -18.53 -12.77
CA ASP A 287 21.82 -17.16 -12.35
C ASP A 287 20.90 -17.11 -11.10
N TYR A 288 21.13 -18.01 -10.13
CA TYR A 288 20.33 -18.15 -8.90
C TYR A 288 18.81 -18.23 -9.19
N CYS A 289 18.45 -18.94 -10.26
CA CYS A 289 17.10 -19.02 -10.85
C CYS A 289 16.66 -17.74 -11.56
N GLY A 290 17.57 -17.12 -12.31
CA GLY A 290 17.29 -16.03 -13.24
C GLY A 290 17.13 -14.66 -12.58
N VAL A 291 17.93 -14.35 -11.56
CA VAL A 291 17.77 -13.09 -10.81
C VAL A 291 17.99 -11.85 -11.70
N HIS A 292 19.02 -11.86 -12.56
CA HIS A 292 19.29 -10.76 -13.48
C HIS A 292 18.26 -10.65 -14.61
N ARG A 293 17.75 -11.81 -15.11
CA ARG A 293 16.75 -11.82 -16.18
C ARG A 293 15.38 -11.35 -15.68
N ASN A 294 14.89 -11.97 -14.60
CA ASN A 294 13.55 -11.70 -14.07
C ASN A 294 13.42 -10.29 -13.43
N SER A 295 14.54 -9.60 -13.14
CA SER A 295 14.54 -8.20 -12.75
C SER A 295 13.87 -7.29 -13.78
N GLY A 296 13.86 -7.69 -15.07
CA GLY A 296 13.25 -6.95 -16.17
C GLY A 296 11.79 -6.58 -15.92
N VAL A 297 11.01 -7.45 -15.25
CA VAL A 297 9.60 -7.17 -14.90
C VAL A 297 9.48 -5.94 -13.99
N ILE A 298 10.31 -5.85 -12.95
CA ILE A 298 10.27 -4.73 -12.01
C ILE A 298 10.91 -3.48 -12.61
N ASN A 299 11.94 -3.64 -13.44
CA ASN A 299 12.52 -2.56 -14.21
C ASN A 299 11.48 -1.90 -15.11
N HIS A 300 10.68 -2.71 -15.82
CA HIS A 300 9.59 -2.22 -16.66
C HIS A 300 8.46 -1.58 -15.83
N TRP A 301 8.12 -2.17 -14.68
CA TRP A 301 7.19 -1.57 -13.72
C TRP A 301 7.63 -0.16 -13.31
N PHE A 302 8.90 0.04 -12.96
CA PHE A 302 9.42 1.33 -12.53
C PHE A 302 9.45 2.35 -13.68
N PHE A 303 9.79 1.89 -14.90
CA PHE A 303 9.71 2.71 -16.10
C PHE A 303 8.28 3.19 -16.35
N LEU A 304 7.30 2.28 -16.39
CA LEU A 304 5.88 2.62 -16.61
C LEU A 304 5.34 3.55 -15.51
N LEU A 305 5.72 3.32 -14.27
CA LEU A 305 5.32 4.19 -13.16
C LEU A 305 5.89 5.59 -13.30
N SER A 306 7.12 5.71 -13.78
CA SER A 306 7.83 6.98 -13.94
C SER A 306 7.36 7.78 -15.16
N GLU A 307 7.22 7.15 -16.31
CA GLU A 307 7.00 7.81 -17.62
C GLU A 307 5.56 7.63 -18.14
N GLY A 308 4.81 6.67 -17.55
CA GLY A 308 3.52 6.25 -18.07
C GLY A 308 3.63 5.31 -19.26
N GLY A 309 2.49 4.78 -19.67
CA GLY A 309 2.43 3.91 -20.84
C GLY A 309 1.08 3.24 -21.04
N THR A 310 0.86 2.77 -22.28
CA THR A 310 -0.34 2.00 -22.66
C THR A 310 0.09 0.81 -23.49
N GLY A 311 -0.62 -0.29 -23.38
CA GLY A 311 -0.32 -1.48 -24.17
C GLY A 311 -1.16 -2.69 -23.78
N THR A 312 -0.72 -3.84 -24.25
CA THR A 312 -1.21 -5.15 -23.83
C THR A 312 0.01 -6.00 -23.51
N ASN A 313 0.05 -6.56 -22.31
CA ASN A 313 1.16 -7.39 -21.86
C ASN A 313 1.07 -8.83 -22.40
N ASP A 314 2.09 -9.65 -22.18
CA ASP A 314 2.20 -11.00 -22.71
C ASP A 314 1.10 -11.97 -22.28
N ILE A 315 0.43 -11.68 -21.16
CA ILE A 315 -0.69 -12.49 -20.66
C ILE A 315 -2.07 -11.93 -21.08
N GLY A 316 -2.09 -10.96 -22.01
CA GLY A 316 -3.31 -10.42 -22.64
C GLY A 316 -4.00 -9.29 -21.86
N ASN A 317 -3.39 -8.75 -20.80
CA ASN A 317 -3.94 -7.62 -20.06
C ASN A 317 -3.70 -6.31 -20.80
N SER A 318 -4.76 -5.65 -21.25
CA SER A 318 -4.68 -4.27 -21.74
C SER A 318 -4.56 -3.31 -20.55
N PHE A 319 -3.57 -2.43 -20.59
CA PHE A 319 -3.25 -1.52 -19.51
C PHE A 319 -3.09 -0.07 -19.95
N TRP A 320 -3.27 0.82 -18.98
CA TRP A 320 -2.93 2.22 -19.07
C TRP A 320 -2.41 2.69 -17.72
N VAL A 321 -1.17 3.15 -17.70
CA VAL A 321 -0.48 3.71 -16.55
C VAL A 321 -0.23 5.18 -16.80
N GLY A 322 -0.66 6.03 -15.89
CA GLY A 322 -0.29 7.45 -15.92
C GLY A 322 1.01 7.68 -15.17
N ALA A 323 1.87 8.52 -15.72
CA ALA A 323 3.14 8.87 -15.09
C ALA A 323 2.94 9.55 -13.72
N ILE A 324 3.72 9.17 -12.73
CA ILE A 324 3.88 9.91 -11.47
C ILE A 324 5.21 10.64 -11.38
N GLY A 325 6.07 10.46 -12.38
CA GLY A 325 7.42 10.98 -12.45
C GLY A 325 8.43 10.19 -11.60
N MET A 326 9.67 10.12 -12.07
CA MET A 326 10.74 9.34 -11.43
C MET A 326 10.95 9.72 -9.95
N ASN A 327 10.85 10.99 -9.60
CA ASN A 327 11.06 11.42 -8.20
C ASN A 327 10.02 10.82 -7.24
N ASN A 328 8.73 10.78 -7.61
CA ASN A 328 7.69 10.18 -6.79
C ASN A 328 7.82 8.65 -6.76
N ALA A 329 8.15 8.03 -7.91
CA ALA A 329 8.42 6.61 -8.00
C ALA A 329 9.60 6.20 -7.09
N ALA A 330 10.71 6.95 -7.13
CA ALA A 330 11.88 6.73 -6.27
C ALA A 330 11.55 6.87 -4.77
N ARG A 331 10.73 7.85 -4.38
CA ARG A 331 10.26 8.00 -2.99
C ARG A 331 9.47 6.78 -2.51
N ILE A 332 8.62 6.22 -3.37
CA ILE A 332 7.87 5.00 -3.08
C ILE A 332 8.82 3.82 -2.90
N VAL A 333 9.74 3.60 -3.85
CA VAL A 333 10.72 2.50 -3.80
C VAL A 333 11.60 2.61 -2.56
N TYR A 334 12.13 3.80 -2.25
CA TYR A 334 12.97 4.01 -1.06
C TYR A 334 12.21 3.70 0.23
N ARG A 335 10.98 4.20 0.37
CA ARG A 335 10.14 3.90 1.53
C ARG A 335 9.80 2.41 1.63
N THR A 336 9.58 1.77 0.47
CA THR A 336 9.33 0.31 0.42
C THR A 336 10.50 -0.45 1.03
N GLN A 337 11.71 -0.25 0.54
CA GLN A 337 12.86 -1.04 1.00
C GLN A 337 13.38 -0.63 2.38
N SER A 338 13.30 0.67 2.75
CA SER A 338 13.91 1.19 3.98
C SER A 338 12.96 1.26 5.19
N VAL A 339 11.64 1.09 4.97
CA VAL A 339 10.63 1.17 6.04
C VAL A 339 9.68 -0.03 6.03
N ILE A 340 9.05 -0.32 4.88
CA ILE A 340 8.03 -1.39 4.82
C ILE A 340 8.67 -2.78 4.87
N LEU A 341 9.75 -2.97 4.11
CA LEU A 341 10.49 -4.24 4.04
C LEU A 341 11.76 -4.24 4.88
N GLN A 342 11.98 -3.21 5.71
CA GLN A 342 13.17 -3.18 6.56
C GLN A 342 13.25 -4.42 7.46
N SER A 343 14.39 -5.11 7.42
CA SER A 343 14.61 -6.33 8.18
C SER A 343 16.01 -6.36 8.81
N SER A 344 16.12 -7.02 9.95
CA SER A 344 17.41 -7.33 10.60
C SER A 344 17.99 -8.67 10.13
N VAL A 345 17.21 -9.49 9.44
CA VAL A 345 17.57 -10.79 8.90
C VAL A 345 17.32 -10.85 7.40
N GLU A 346 18.01 -11.76 6.73
CA GLU A 346 17.75 -12.06 5.31
C GLU A 346 16.32 -12.56 5.14
N GLN A 347 15.61 -12.07 4.12
CA GLN A 347 14.25 -12.46 3.82
C GLN A 347 14.06 -12.81 2.34
N GLU A 348 13.15 -13.70 2.08
CA GLU A 348 12.73 -14.12 0.77
C GLU A 348 11.31 -13.62 0.53
N ILE A 349 11.10 -12.80 -0.50
CA ILE A 349 9.79 -12.24 -0.84
C ILE A 349 9.47 -12.48 -2.32
N SER A 350 8.18 -12.58 -2.63
CA SER A 350 7.69 -12.68 -4.00
C SER A 350 7.39 -11.30 -4.61
N PHE A 351 7.20 -11.25 -5.93
CA PHE A 351 6.73 -10.04 -6.61
C PHE A 351 5.37 -9.58 -6.09
N ALA A 352 4.48 -10.50 -5.73
CA ALA A 352 3.20 -10.17 -5.12
C ALA A 352 3.36 -9.45 -3.78
N GLN A 353 4.29 -9.90 -2.93
CA GLN A 353 4.59 -9.24 -1.66
C GLN A 353 5.26 -7.87 -1.87
N PHE A 354 6.15 -7.76 -2.85
CA PHE A 354 6.77 -6.48 -3.19
C PHE A 354 5.75 -5.48 -3.75
N ARG A 355 4.78 -5.95 -4.56
CA ARG A 355 3.63 -5.16 -5.00
C ARG A 355 2.87 -4.56 -3.81
N GLU A 356 2.45 -5.38 -2.87
CA GLU A 356 1.70 -4.90 -1.69
C GLU A 356 2.53 -3.92 -0.85
N ALA A 357 3.83 -4.14 -0.72
CA ALA A 357 4.75 -3.23 -0.03
C ALA A 357 4.84 -1.87 -0.73
N THR A 358 4.91 -1.83 -2.07
CA THR A 358 4.95 -0.59 -2.85
C THR A 358 3.63 0.19 -2.80
N ILE A 359 2.49 -0.49 -2.84
CA ILE A 359 1.15 0.11 -2.68
C ILE A 359 1.02 0.71 -1.27
N THR A 360 1.46 -0.03 -0.25
CA THR A 360 1.49 0.47 1.14
C THR A 360 2.38 1.70 1.29
N ALA A 361 3.57 1.69 0.67
CA ALA A 361 4.48 2.83 0.67
C ALA A 361 3.85 4.07 -0.02
N ALA A 362 3.20 3.86 -1.17
CA ALA A 362 2.49 4.93 -1.87
C ALA A 362 1.34 5.50 -1.02
N SER A 363 0.53 4.64 -0.40
CA SER A 363 -0.54 5.04 0.51
C SER A 363 -0.03 5.86 1.70
N ASN A 364 1.11 5.47 2.25
CA ASN A 364 1.74 6.17 3.37
C ASN A 364 2.30 7.56 3.00
N ILE A 365 2.70 7.76 1.75
CA ILE A 365 3.29 9.02 1.28
C ILE A 365 2.21 9.98 0.76
N PHE A 366 1.22 9.47 0.03
CA PHE A 366 0.28 10.26 -0.75
C PHE A 366 -1.18 10.13 -0.31
N GLY A 367 -1.50 9.16 0.56
CA GLY A 367 -2.85 8.84 1.00
C GLY A 367 -3.48 7.65 0.23
N ASN A 368 -4.39 6.93 0.90
CA ASN A 368 -4.94 5.65 0.42
C ASN A 368 -5.65 5.71 -0.94
N ASN A 369 -6.25 6.85 -1.28
CA ASN A 369 -7.02 7.04 -2.52
C ASN A 369 -6.33 8.05 -3.46
N SER A 370 -5.00 8.17 -3.39
CA SER A 370 -4.26 9.09 -4.23
C SER A 370 -4.09 8.57 -5.66
N TYR A 371 -3.78 9.51 -6.55
CA TYR A 371 -3.41 9.20 -7.93
C TYR A 371 -2.22 8.24 -7.99
N GLU A 372 -1.21 8.46 -7.14
CA GLU A 372 0.00 7.65 -7.09
C GLU A 372 -0.31 6.18 -6.71
N VAL A 373 -1.20 5.95 -5.74
CA VAL A 373 -1.64 4.58 -5.38
C VAL A 373 -2.33 3.90 -6.56
N ALA A 374 -3.17 4.62 -7.28
CA ALA A 374 -3.82 4.08 -8.47
C ALA A 374 -2.79 3.69 -9.55
N GLN A 375 -1.79 4.55 -9.80
CA GLN A 375 -0.79 4.29 -10.84
C GLN A 375 0.22 3.20 -10.44
N VAL A 376 0.64 3.13 -9.17
CA VAL A 376 1.44 2.00 -8.67
C VAL A 376 0.72 0.67 -8.91
N THR A 377 -0.57 0.60 -8.57
CA THR A 377 -1.39 -0.60 -8.75
C THR A 377 -1.54 -0.96 -10.24
N ASN A 378 -1.78 0.04 -11.10
CA ASN A 378 -1.91 -0.17 -12.55
C ASN A 378 -0.59 -0.55 -13.21
N ALA A 379 0.54 -0.01 -12.75
CA ALA A 379 1.86 -0.40 -13.25
C ALA A 379 2.17 -1.87 -12.92
N TRP A 380 1.79 -2.35 -11.73
CA TRP A 380 1.90 -3.77 -11.40
C TRP A 380 0.99 -4.66 -12.26
N TYR A 381 -0.24 -4.23 -12.50
CA TYR A 381 -1.13 -4.93 -13.43
C TYR A 381 -0.56 -4.96 -14.85
N ALA A 382 0.06 -3.87 -15.29
CA ALA A 382 0.69 -3.76 -16.60
C ALA A 382 1.82 -4.79 -16.82
N VAL A 383 2.58 -5.09 -15.75
CA VAL A 383 3.63 -6.11 -15.80
C VAL A 383 3.15 -7.50 -15.34
N GLY A 384 1.85 -7.72 -15.25
CA GLY A 384 1.25 -9.05 -15.00
C GLY A 384 1.18 -9.48 -13.53
N VAL A 385 1.34 -8.56 -12.57
CA VAL A 385 1.29 -8.88 -11.13
C VAL A 385 0.04 -8.30 -10.48
N GLY A 386 -0.92 -9.16 -10.15
CA GLY A 386 -2.15 -8.80 -9.45
C GLY A 386 -3.16 -8.04 -10.28
N ASP A 387 -4.19 -7.51 -9.63
CA ASP A 387 -5.30 -6.83 -10.30
C ASP A 387 -5.02 -5.33 -10.50
N ARG A 388 -5.72 -4.75 -11.51
CA ARG A 388 -5.69 -3.30 -11.75
C ARG A 388 -6.40 -2.53 -10.64
N TYR A 389 -6.10 -1.24 -10.54
CA TYR A 389 -6.79 -0.34 -9.63
C TYR A 389 -8.29 -0.28 -9.94
N GLN A 390 -9.10 -0.35 -8.88
CA GLN A 390 -10.55 -0.30 -8.99
C GLN A 390 -11.02 1.16 -8.92
N TYR A 391 -11.23 1.76 -10.09
CA TYR A 391 -11.79 3.11 -10.19
C TYR A 391 -13.24 3.14 -9.71
N ARG A 392 -13.65 4.27 -9.12
CA ARG A 392 -15.00 4.47 -8.60
C ARG A 392 -15.59 5.75 -9.15
N ILE A 393 -16.91 5.71 -9.37
CA ILE A 393 -17.70 6.90 -9.68
C ILE A 393 -17.87 7.69 -8.38
N SER A 394 -17.53 8.99 -8.43
CA SER A 394 -17.69 9.94 -7.33
C SER A 394 -18.74 10.99 -7.71
N GLY A 395 -19.60 11.32 -6.78
CA GLY A 395 -20.66 12.30 -6.92
C GLY A 395 -21.75 12.12 -5.87
N PRO A 396 -22.74 13.02 -5.80
CA PRO A 396 -23.80 12.95 -4.81
C PRO A 396 -24.72 11.75 -5.03
N SER A 397 -25.15 11.13 -3.93
CA SER A 397 -26.13 10.03 -3.95
C SER A 397 -27.57 10.51 -4.12
N SER A 398 -27.83 11.81 -3.98
CA SER A 398 -29.15 12.45 -4.13
C SER A 398 -29.02 13.68 -5.01
N VAL A 399 -29.94 13.83 -5.97
CA VAL A 399 -29.91 14.95 -6.94
C VAL A 399 -31.32 15.50 -7.12
N CYS A 400 -31.46 16.79 -6.84
CA CYS A 400 -32.75 17.51 -6.99
C CYS A 400 -32.92 18.15 -8.37
N ASP A 401 -31.85 18.70 -8.91
CA ASP A 401 -31.84 19.43 -10.18
C ASP A 401 -30.67 18.96 -11.05
N GLN A 402 -29.45 19.28 -10.67
CA GLN A 402 -28.25 18.95 -11.45
C GLN A 402 -27.10 18.55 -10.54
N ALA A 403 -26.26 17.63 -11.02
CA ALA A 403 -25.03 17.21 -10.34
C ALA A 403 -23.95 16.83 -11.34
N THR A 404 -22.68 16.96 -10.94
CA THR A 404 -21.54 16.51 -11.73
C THR A 404 -20.94 15.25 -11.11
N TYR A 405 -20.73 14.24 -11.93
CA TYR A 405 -20.05 13.00 -11.55
C TYR A 405 -18.66 12.95 -12.15
N THR A 406 -17.74 12.41 -11.39
CA THR A 406 -16.33 12.26 -11.77
C THR A 406 -15.84 10.85 -11.50
N VAL A 407 -14.71 10.50 -12.12
CA VAL A 407 -13.91 9.31 -11.75
C VAL A 407 -12.56 9.84 -11.31
N GLU A 408 -12.18 9.52 -10.08
CA GLU A 408 -10.94 10.00 -9.49
C GLU A 408 -9.73 9.18 -9.96
N ASN A 409 -8.55 9.81 -9.90
CA ASN A 409 -7.24 9.17 -10.15
C ASN A 409 -7.03 8.62 -11.56
N LEU A 410 -7.77 9.15 -12.54
CA LEU A 410 -7.57 8.76 -13.94
C LEU A 410 -6.21 9.24 -14.47
N PRO A 411 -5.56 8.46 -15.34
CA PRO A 411 -4.40 8.93 -16.06
C PRO A 411 -4.70 10.16 -16.93
N PRO A 412 -3.73 11.06 -17.14
CA PRO A 412 -3.89 12.19 -18.05
C PRO A 412 -4.29 11.74 -19.46
N GLY A 413 -5.30 12.40 -20.03
CA GLY A 413 -5.85 12.05 -21.35
C GLY A 413 -6.86 10.90 -21.33
N ALA A 414 -7.17 10.29 -20.18
CA ALA A 414 -8.29 9.37 -20.06
C ALA A 414 -9.61 10.07 -20.31
N THR A 415 -10.48 9.43 -21.08
CA THR A 415 -11.84 9.90 -21.33
C THR A 415 -12.84 8.98 -20.65
N VAL A 416 -13.88 9.57 -20.07
CA VAL A 416 -14.97 8.82 -19.46
C VAL A 416 -16.22 9.01 -20.30
N GLN A 417 -16.85 7.90 -20.63
CA GLN A 417 -18.15 7.90 -21.26
C GLN A 417 -19.23 7.60 -20.22
N TRP A 418 -20.16 8.54 -20.07
CA TRP A 418 -21.20 8.49 -19.07
C TRP A 418 -22.54 8.05 -19.65
N SER A 419 -23.33 7.32 -18.86
CA SER A 419 -24.70 6.97 -19.16
C SER A 419 -25.51 6.78 -17.87
N VAL A 420 -26.83 6.70 -18.01
CA VAL A 420 -27.76 6.41 -16.89
C VAL A 420 -28.58 5.17 -17.20
N SER A 421 -29.06 4.50 -16.16
CA SER A 421 -29.90 3.30 -16.32
C SER A 421 -31.32 3.62 -16.75
N ASN A 422 -31.82 4.85 -16.49
CA ASN A 422 -33.18 5.28 -16.82
C ASN A 422 -33.20 6.71 -17.35
N SER A 423 -33.24 6.84 -18.67
CA SER A 423 -33.26 8.13 -19.37
C SER A 423 -34.60 8.92 -19.24
N ASN A 424 -35.65 8.28 -18.72
CA ASN A 424 -36.93 8.95 -18.51
C ASN A 424 -36.94 9.87 -17.29
N ILE A 425 -36.06 9.62 -16.32
CA ILE A 425 -36.00 10.39 -15.06
C ILE A 425 -34.67 11.15 -14.88
N ALA A 426 -33.67 10.88 -15.71
CA ALA A 426 -32.42 11.64 -15.72
C ALA A 426 -31.77 11.61 -17.10
N THR A 427 -31.06 12.67 -17.41
CA THR A 427 -30.11 12.72 -18.54
C THR A 427 -28.73 13.02 -18.02
N ILE A 428 -27.70 12.43 -18.64
CA ILE A 428 -26.30 12.73 -18.30
C ILE A 428 -25.55 13.09 -19.59
N ASN A 429 -24.76 14.15 -19.53
CA ASN A 429 -23.86 14.47 -20.64
C ASN A 429 -22.77 13.39 -20.72
N SER A 430 -22.69 12.72 -21.86
CA SER A 430 -21.83 11.55 -22.06
C SER A 430 -20.35 11.83 -21.89
N SER A 431 -19.90 13.08 -22.03
CA SER A 431 -18.49 13.45 -21.93
C SER A 431 -18.15 14.17 -20.62
N SER A 432 -19.03 15.06 -20.15
CA SER A 432 -18.73 15.88 -18.96
C SER A 432 -19.20 15.28 -17.63
N GLY A 433 -20.05 14.25 -17.64
CA GLY A 433 -20.62 13.67 -16.43
C GLY A 433 -21.62 14.56 -15.70
N VAL A 434 -22.12 15.63 -16.37
CA VAL A 434 -23.16 16.49 -15.82
C VAL A 434 -24.50 15.81 -16.00
N LEU A 435 -25.12 15.45 -14.88
CA LEU A 435 -26.45 14.85 -14.81
C LEU A 435 -27.49 15.92 -14.54
N THR A 436 -28.59 15.85 -15.25
CA THR A 436 -29.80 16.69 -15.01
C THR A 436 -30.94 15.77 -14.61
N CYS A 437 -31.58 16.09 -13.49
CA CYS A 437 -32.78 15.41 -12.99
C CYS A 437 -33.98 15.82 -13.84
N GLY A 438 -34.71 14.83 -14.36
CA GLY A 438 -35.92 15.03 -15.15
C GLY A 438 -37.17 14.44 -14.52
N GLY A 439 -37.03 13.71 -13.39
CA GLY A 439 -38.12 13.05 -12.71
C GLY A 439 -37.69 12.49 -11.36
N ASN A 440 -38.60 11.79 -10.70
CA ASN A 440 -38.35 11.21 -9.38
C ASN A 440 -38.04 9.72 -9.47
N GLY A 441 -37.23 9.20 -8.56
CA GLY A 441 -36.96 7.78 -8.41
C GLY A 441 -35.50 7.41 -8.31
N ILE A 442 -35.21 6.13 -8.52
CA ILE A 442 -33.87 5.57 -8.41
C ILE A 442 -33.28 5.38 -9.80
N CYS A 443 -32.02 5.78 -9.94
CA CYS A 443 -31.25 5.66 -11.17
C CYS A 443 -29.83 5.16 -10.85
N GLU A 444 -29.16 4.57 -11.83
CA GLU A 444 -27.74 4.27 -11.76
C GLU A 444 -26.96 5.17 -12.70
N VAL A 445 -25.93 5.82 -12.19
CA VAL A 445 -24.90 6.47 -13.02
C VAL A 445 -23.88 5.42 -13.42
N ARG A 446 -23.62 5.31 -14.70
CA ARG A 446 -22.69 4.34 -15.29
C ARG A 446 -21.56 5.07 -15.99
N ALA A 447 -20.37 4.53 -15.89
CA ALA A 447 -19.18 5.08 -16.51
C ALA A 447 -18.33 4.01 -17.15
N THR A 448 -17.76 4.33 -18.31
CA THR A 448 -16.78 3.49 -19.01
C THR A 448 -15.56 4.34 -19.33
N ILE A 449 -14.36 3.86 -19.02
CA ILE A 449 -13.10 4.50 -19.38
C ILE A 449 -12.72 4.02 -20.78
N ASN A 450 -12.83 4.88 -21.79
CA ASN A 450 -12.74 4.50 -23.21
C ASN A 450 -11.39 3.88 -23.58
N ASN A 451 -10.29 4.43 -23.07
CA ASN A 451 -8.95 3.96 -23.48
C ASN A 451 -8.58 2.59 -22.89
N SER A 452 -9.18 2.19 -21.79
CA SER A 452 -8.94 0.89 -21.15
C SER A 452 -10.11 -0.07 -21.28
N SER A 453 -11.21 0.33 -21.92
CA SER A 453 -12.47 -0.44 -21.98
C SER A 453 -12.96 -0.92 -20.60
N VAL A 454 -12.69 -0.15 -19.56
CA VAL A 454 -13.03 -0.50 -18.18
C VAL A 454 -14.43 0.00 -17.88
N ILE A 455 -15.34 -0.92 -17.62
CA ILE A 455 -16.68 -0.63 -17.13
C ILE A 455 -16.62 -0.54 -15.60
N LEU A 456 -17.04 0.59 -15.04
CA LEU A 456 -17.04 0.82 -13.60
C LEU A 456 -18.32 0.24 -12.97
N THR A 457 -18.21 -0.11 -11.67
CA THR A 457 -19.39 -0.45 -10.86
C THR A 457 -20.34 0.74 -10.86
N PRO A 458 -21.61 0.56 -11.25
CA PRO A 458 -22.59 1.65 -11.29
C PRO A 458 -22.80 2.27 -9.91
N LEU A 459 -22.95 3.59 -9.86
CA LEU A 459 -23.33 4.31 -8.66
C LEU A 459 -24.86 4.48 -8.64
N LYS A 460 -25.51 3.88 -7.64
CA LYS A 460 -26.94 4.03 -7.40
C LYS A 460 -27.21 5.40 -6.78
N ILE A 461 -28.14 6.14 -7.39
CA ILE A 461 -28.52 7.49 -6.96
C ILE A 461 -30.03 7.61 -6.88
N CYS A 462 -30.50 8.58 -6.11
CA CYS A 462 -31.89 8.94 -5.98
C CYS A 462 -32.14 10.34 -6.55
N LEU A 463 -33.20 10.48 -7.28
CA LEU A 463 -33.57 11.69 -8.02
C LEU A 463 -34.86 12.29 -7.46
N GLY A 464 -34.86 13.62 -7.32
CA GLY A 464 -36.05 14.37 -6.95
C GLY A 464 -36.64 14.00 -5.58
N THR A 465 -37.95 14.02 -5.47
CA THR A 465 -38.65 13.61 -4.24
C THR A 465 -38.92 12.09 -4.21
N PRO A 466 -39.01 11.48 -3.02
CA PRO A 466 -39.27 10.04 -2.90
C PRO A 466 -40.60 9.64 -3.54
N ILE A 467 -40.59 8.53 -4.29
CA ILE A 467 -41.80 7.99 -4.92
C ILE A 467 -42.54 7.13 -3.91
N SER A 468 -43.85 7.36 -3.76
CA SER A 468 -44.67 6.62 -2.81
C SER A 468 -44.74 5.10 -3.07
N GLN A 469 -44.62 4.66 -4.34
CA GLN A 469 -44.57 3.26 -4.72
C GLN A 469 -43.35 2.52 -4.16
N ASP A 470 -42.24 3.24 -4.03
CA ASP A 470 -40.97 2.66 -3.56
C ASP A 470 -40.95 2.45 -2.03
N ILE A 471 -41.88 3.08 -1.29
CA ILE A 471 -41.98 2.89 0.14
C ILE A 471 -42.62 1.53 0.39
N THR A 472 -41.97 0.66 1.16
CA THR A 472 -42.52 -0.59 1.66
C THR A 472 -42.91 -0.45 3.13
N LEU A 473 -44.05 -1.05 3.51
CA LEU A 473 -44.49 -1.07 4.89
C LEU A 473 -44.40 -2.49 5.45
N THR A 474 -43.80 -2.63 6.61
CA THR A 474 -43.77 -3.87 7.37
C THR A 474 -44.51 -3.68 8.68
N VAL A 475 -45.45 -4.56 8.96
CA VAL A 475 -46.22 -4.55 10.21
C VAL A 475 -45.64 -5.59 11.16
N GLU A 476 -45.26 -5.12 12.33
CA GLU A 476 -44.79 -5.94 13.43
C GLU A 476 -45.90 -5.97 14.49
N SER A 477 -46.58 -7.09 14.61
CA SER A 477 -47.63 -7.35 15.60
C SER A 477 -47.46 -8.74 16.22
N LEU A 478 -48.22 -9.05 17.26
CA LEU A 478 -48.23 -10.39 17.85
C LEU A 478 -48.68 -11.49 16.86
N ASN A 479 -49.31 -11.10 15.76
CA ASN A 479 -49.85 -12.02 14.76
C ASN A 479 -49.08 -12.00 13.45
N SER A 480 -47.81 -12.06 13.44
CA SER A 480 -46.78 -12.09 12.36
C SER A 480 -47.22 -12.06 10.85
N ASN A 481 -48.51 -11.96 10.56
CA ASN A 481 -49.10 -12.05 9.22
C ASN A 481 -49.33 -10.70 8.52
N GLY A 482 -48.64 -9.63 8.91
CA GLY A 482 -48.85 -8.29 8.31
C GLY A 482 -50.18 -7.64 8.69
N THR A 483 -50.82 -8.08 9.79
CA THR A 483 -52.08 -7.56 10.34
C THR A 483 -51.85 -6.84 11.66
N LEU A 484 -52.67 -5.82 11.95
CA LEU A 484 -52.67 -5.15 13.25
C LEU A 484 -53.50 -5.90 14.27
N CYS A 485 -53.00 -5.94 15.51
CA CYS A 485 -53.77 -6.48 16.64
C CYS A 485 -54.67 -5.40 17.24
N THR A 486 -55.97 -5.69 17.44
CA THR A 486 -56.94 -4.74 18.02
C THR A 486 -56.83 -4.60 19.55
N ASP A 487 -56.07 -5.46 20.19
CA ASP A 487 -55.94 -5.59 21.65
C ASP A 487 -54.50 -5.38 22.14
N ASN A 488 -53.56 -5.14 21.25
CA ASN A 488 -52.17 -4.94 21.60
C ASN A 488 -51.52 -3.78 20.79
N PRO A 489 -50.45 -3.16 21.30
CA PRO A 489 -49.65 -2.22 20.51
C PRO A 489 -48.99 -2.92 19.31
N ASN A 490 -48.96 -2.22 18.19
CA ASN A 490 -48.34 -2.69 16.95
C ASN A 490 -47.24 -1.71 16.51
N ALA A 491 -46.25 -2.19 15.80
CA ALA A 491 -45.26 -1.35 15.15
C ALA A 491 -45.41 -1.43 13.63
N ILE A 492 -45.31 -0.30 12.95
CA ILE A 492 -45.26 -0.21 11.50
C ILE A 492 -43.98 0.45 11.11
N MET A 493 -43.22 -0.22 10.24
CA MET A 493 -41.94 0.29 9.70
C MET A 493 -42.13 0.65 8.23
N ALA A 494 -41.51 1.78 7.83
CA ALA A 494 -41.35 2.16 6.45
C ALA A 494 -39.91 1.92 6.01
N ASP A 495 -39.75 1.37 4.82
CA ASP A 495 -38.45 1.25 4.16
C ASP A 495 -38.54 1.72 2.73
N HIS A 496 -37.39 2.22 2.21
CA HIS A 496 -37.27 2.73 0.85
C HIS A 496 -35.95 2.21 0.23
N PRO A 497 -35.95 1.76 -1.05
CA PRO A 497 -34.75 1.24 -1.72
C PRO A 497 -33.59 2.25 -1.81
N GLY A 498 -33.84 3.55 -1.66
CA GLY A 498 -32.84 4.61 -1.54
C GLY A 498 -32.14 4.64 -0.18
N GLY A 499 -32.61 3.81 0.76
CA GLY A 499 -32.04 3.63 2.09
C GLY A 499 -32.58 4.61 3.12
N ASN A 500 -32.81 4.06 4.33
CA ASN A 500 -33.18 4.82 5.53
C ASN A 500 -31.93 5.17 6.36
N ARG A 501 -30.78 4.51 6.07
CA ARG A 501 -29.50 4.75 6.74
C ARG A 501 -28.62 5.62 5.87
N PHE A 502 -28.16 6.78 6.35
CA PHE A 502 -27.20 7.68 5.68
C PHE A 502 -27.51 7.94 4.21
N GLY A 503 -28.81 7.82 3.83
CA GLY A 503 -29.21 7.80 2.45
C GLY A 503 -30.06 8.98 2.03
N TYR A 504 -30.80 8.71 1.00
CA TYR A 504 -31.69 9.63 0.34
C TYR A 504 -32.86 10.08 1.23
N ILE A 505 -33.40 9.19 2.10
CA ILE A 505 -34.50 9.50 2.99
C ILE A 505 -33.99 10.15 4.27
N ARG A 506 -34.53 11.31 4.61
CA ARG A 506 -34.23 12.08 5.82
C ARG A 506 -35.20 11.81 6.93
N GLU A 507 -36.50 11.75 6.61
CA GLU A 507 -37.58 11.56 7.58
C GLU A 507 -38.83 10.98 6.93
N TYR A 508 -39.74 10.45 7.75
CA TYR A 508 -41.07 10.02 7.35
C TYR A 508 -42.14 10.79 8.12
N GLU A 509 -43.27 11.07 7.47
CA GLU A 509 -44.49 11.60 8.10
C GLU A 509 -45.58 10.56 7.97
N TRP A 510 -46.31 10.32 9.07
CA TRP A 510 -47.31 9.30 9.17
C TRP A 510 -48.67 9.85 9.51
N ARG A 511 -49.73 9.22 9.01
CA ARG A 511 -51.13 9.41 9.38
C ARG A 511 -51.80 8.07 9.48
N ILE A 512 -52.78 7.98 10.37
CA ILE A 512 -53.64 6.79 10.51
C ILE A 512 -55.09 7.20 10.60
N SER A 513 -55.98 6.39 10.03
CA SER A 513 -57.44 6.68 10.00
C SER A 513 -58.09 6.55 11.38
N ASN A 514 -59.31 7.12 11.49
CA ASN A 514 -60.08 7.13 12.74
C ASN A 514 -60.24 5.75 13.38
N GLY A 515 -60.21 5.72 14.70
CA GLY A 515 -60.25 4.49 15.49
C GLY A 515 -58.88 3.93 15.89
N TRP A 516 -57.80 4.54 15.39
CA TRP A 516 -56.42 4.22 15.72
C TRP A 516 -55.62 5.48 16.05
N GLN A 517 -54.57 5.31 16.84
CA GLN A 517 -53.67 6.42 17.25
C GLN A 517 -52.22 6.01 17.09
N ILE A 518 -51.40 6.94 16.64
CA ILE A 518 -49.93 6.85 16.69
C ILE A 518 -49.51 7.29 18.09
N THR A 519 -48.85 6.40 18.86
CA THR A 519 -48.51 6.65 20.25
C THR A 519 -47.02 6.93 20.47
N HIS A 520 -46.15 6.56 19.52
CA HIS A 520 -44.74 6.73 19.65
C HIS A 520 -44.09 6.87 18.29
N HIS A 521 -43.23 7.91 18.17
CA HIS A 521 -42.26 8.04 17.08
C HIS A 521 -40.88 7.82 17.73
N PRO A 522 -40.28 6.64 17.55
CA PRO A 522 -38.92 6.46 18.04
C PRO A 522 -38.03 7.48 17.30
N GLY A 523 -37.41 8.38 18.05
CA GLY A 523 -36.46 9.34 17.51
C GLY A 523 -35.31 8.62 16.81
N ASP A 524 -34.80 9.20 15.75
CA ASP A 524 -33.61 8.74 15.08
C ASP A 524 -32.41 8.92 16.01
N ASN A 525 -31.55 7.92 16.10
CA ASN A 525 -30.27 7.97 16.78
C ASN A 525 -29.14 8.43 15.84
N GLY A 526 -29.47 9.05 14.70
CA GLY A 526 -28.52 9.50 13.67
C GLY A 526 -28.09 8.41 12.69
N ILE A 527 -28.68 7.19 12.78
CA ILE A 527 -28.33 6.05 11.93
C ILE A 527 -29.40 5.80 10.87
N TYR A 528 -30.67 6.05 11.21
CA TYR A 528 -31.83 5.86 10.34
C TYR A 528 -32.53 7.17 10.07
N ALA A 529 -33.34 7.23 9.01
CA ALA A 529 -34.23 8.36 8.75
C ALA A 529 -35.20 8.56 9.93
N ASP A 530 -35.46 9.80 10.31
CA ASP A 530 -36.37 10.12 11.40
C ASP A 530 -37.74 9.54 11.15
N ASN A 531 -38.34 9.01 12.21
CA ASN A 531 -39.73 8.47 12.22
C ASN A 531 -39.97 7.31 11.26
N PHE A 532 -38.97 6.51 10.90
CA PHE A 532 -39.17 5.35 10.02
C PHE A 532 -40.01 4.24 10.67
N ILE A 533 -40.20 4.26 11.99
CA ILE A 533 -41.04 3.32 12.77
C ILE A 533 -42.04 4.13 13.57
N VAL A 534 -43.29 3.68 13.57
CA VAL A 534 -44.35 4.20 14.42
C VAL A 534 -45.01 3.08 15.22
N SER A 535 -45.37 3.37 16.46
CA SER A 535 -46.23 2.51 17.26
C SER A 535 -47.68 2.96 17.14
N VAL A 536 -48.59 2.02 16.89
CA VAL A 536 -50.02 2.30 16.71
C VAL A 536 -50.86 1.47 17.66
N ILE A 537 -51.88 2.10 18.22
CA ILE A 537 -52.85 1.42 19.11
C ILE A 537 -54.27 1.75 18.67
N PRO A 538 -55.23 0.83 18.88
CA PRO A 538 -56.65 1.10 18.68
C PRO A 538 -57.18 2.05 19.77
N LEU A 539 -58.15 2.87 19.39
CA LEU A 539 -58.86 3.80 20.29
C LEU A 539 -60.22 3.24 20.75
N SER A 540 -60.66 2.13 20.16
CA SER A 540 -61.95 1.48 20.47
C SER A 540 -61.79 -0.04 20.58
N LEU A 541 -62.73 -0.71 21.20
CA LEU A 541 -62.74 -2.18 21.38
C LEU A 541 -62.96 -2.98 20.09
N LEU A 542 -63.46 -2.35 19.03
CA LEU A 542 -63.73 -2.97 17.72
C LEU A 542 -63.32 -1.98 16.61
N PRO A 543 -62.04 -1.66 16.47
CA PRO A 543 -61.60 -0.78 15.40
C PRO A 543 -61.64 -1.54 14.07
N GLY A 544 -62.12 -0.87 13.03
CA GLY A 544 -61.98 -1.37 11.66
C GLY A 544 -60.52 -1.38 11.19
N SER A 545 -60.28 -2.04 10.07
CA SER A 545 -58.95 -1.99 9.41
C SER A 545 -58.60 -0.54 9.04
N PRO A 546 -57.50 0.03 9.57
CA PRO A 546 -57.14 1.42 9.30
C PRO A 546 -56.50 1.57 7.94
N THR A 547 -56.66 2.78 7.38
CA THR A 547 -55.76 3.26 6.33
C THR A 547 -54.56 3.92 6.99
N VAL A 548 -53.38 3.41 6.72
CA VAL A 548 -52.11 3.98 7.12
C VAL A 548 -51.57 4.75 5.94
N SER A 549 -51.27 6.01 6.15
CA SER A 549 -50.65 6.88 5.14
C SER A 549 -49.26 7.24 5.61
N VAL A 550 -48.28 7.10 4.74
CA VAL A 550 -46.89 7.49 4.97
C VAL A 550 -46.34 8.25 3.77
N ARG A 551 -45.51 9.24 4.01
CA ARG A 551 -44.68 9.85 2.99
C ARG A 551 -43.28 10.01 3.51
N ALA A 552 -42.31 10.01 2.59
CA ALA A 552 -40.90 10.19 2.88
C ALA A 552 -40.40 11.55 2.39
N ARG A 553 -39.40 12.10 3.04
CA ARG A 553 -38.71 13.33 2.65
C ARG A 553 -37.27 13.04 2.29
N SER A 554 -36.82 13.60 1.17
CA SER A 554 -35.43 13.73 0.78
C SER A 554 -34.95 15.17 0.94
N GLU A 555 -33.69 15.46 0.53
CA GLU A 555 -33.21 16.83 0.39
C GLU A 555 -34.03 17.65 -0.62
N CYS A 556 -34.63 16.97 -1.59
CA CYS A 556 -35.48 17.60 -2.63
C CYS A 556 -36.90 17.92 -2.18
N GLY A 557 -37.30 17.50 -0.99
CA GLY A 557 -38.61 17.75 -0.43
C GLY A 557 -39.43 16.49 -0.14
N TRP A 558 -40.72 16.69 0.19
CA TRP A 558 -41.65 15.62 0.48
C TRP A 558 -42.15 14.92 -0.78
N GLY A 559 -42.15 13.59 -0.74
CA GLY A 559 -42.83 12.76 -1.72
C GLY A 559 -44.34 12.71 -1.52
N ALA A 560 -45.02 12.06 -2.46
CA ALA A 560 -46.46 11.82 -2.37
C ALA A 560 -46.77 10.81 -1.25
N TRP A 561 -48.01 10.92 -0.72
CA TRP A 561 -48.49 9.95 0.27
C TRP A 561 -48.69 8.57 -0.36
N LYS A 562 -48.20 7.55 0.35
CA LYS A 562 -48.60 6.15 0.16
C LYS A 562 -49.68 5.82 1.15
N GLU A 563 -50.78 5.28 0.66
CA GLU A 563 -51.91 4.85 1.47
C GLU A 563 -52.10 3.34 1.36
N VAL A 564 -52.15 2.67 2.49
CA VAL A 564 -52.31 1.21 2.56
C VAL A 564 -53.34 0.89 3.64
N GLN A 565 -54.37 0.17 3.26
CA GLN A 565 -55.29 -0.40 4.23
C GLN A 565 -54.66 -1.65 4.84
N ILE A 566 -54.44 -1.64 6.15
CA ILE A 566 -53.85 -2.76 6.88
C ILE A 566 -54.97 -3.51 7.62
N PRO A 567 -55.13 -4.83 7.38
CA PRO A 567 -56.12 -5.60 8.10
C PRO A 567 -55.89 -5.54 9.62
N ALA A 568 -56.97 -5.41 10.38
CA ALA A 568 -56.97 -5.46 11.83
C ALA A 568 -57.78 -6.65 12.32
N VAL A 569 -57.21 -7.43 13.21
CA VAL A 569 -57.82 -8.66 13.75
C VAL A 569 -57.67 -8.72 15.28
N SER A 570 -58.60 -9.37 15.98
CA SER A 570 -58.36 -9.71 17.38
C SER A 570 -57.25 -10.77 17.45
N CYS A 571 -56.20 -10.46 18.15
CA CYS A 571 -55.13 -11.42 18.37
C CYS A 571 -55.53 -12.29 19.56
N SER A 572 -56.05 -13.48 19.28
CA SER A 572 -56.41 -14.45 20.32
C SER A 572 -55.24 -14.59 21.30
N ARG A 573 -55.50 -14.34 22.57
CA ARG A 573 -54.58 -14.61 23.67
C ARG A 573 -54.39 -16.12 23.82
N THR A 574 -53.58 -16.73 22.98
CA THR A 574 -52.94 -17.98 23.35
C THR A 574 -51.68 -17.60 24.13
N MET A 575 -51.72 -17.87 25.40
CA MET A 575 -50.88 -17.25 26.42
C MET A 575 -49.50 -17.85 26.52
N CYS A 576 -48.59 -17.37 25.70
CA CYS A 576 -47.18 -17.37 26.08
C CYS A 576 -46.71 -15.93 26.01
N ALA A 577 -46.54 -15.26 27.14
CA ALA A 577 -45.94 -13.95 27.21
C ALA A 577 -44.47 -14.11 27.61
N PHE A 578 -43.62 -13.22 27.20
CA PHE A 578 -42.28 -13.13 27.75
C PHE A 578 -41.99 -11.68 28.14
N THR A 579 -41.12 -11.50 29.10
CA THR A 579 -40.63 -10.17 29.51
C THR A 579 -39.17 -10.04 29.22
N LEU A 580 -38.74 -8.81 28.98
CA LEU A 580 -37.34 -8.44 28.75
C LEU A 580 -36.89 -7.45 29.83
N SER A 581 -35.88 -7.81 30.62
CA SER A 581 -35.36 -6.95 31.69
C SER A 581 -33.83 -7.06 31.79
N PRO A 582 -33.08 -5.94 31.90
CA PRO A 582 -33.59 -4.58 31.79
C PRO A 582 -33.95 -4.19 30.34
N ASN A 583 -34.91 -3.32 30.17
CA ASN A 583 -35.22 -2.69 28.89
C ASN A 583 -35.56 -1.22 29.16
N PRO A 584 -34.64 -0.28 28.79
CA PRO A 584 -33.46 -0.43 27.92
C PRO A 584 -32.30 -1.25 28.53
N ALA A 585 -31.65 -2.05 27.69
CA ALA A 585 -30.50 -2.88 28.03
C ALA A 585 -29.15 -2.21 27.72
N THR A 586 -28.09 -2.66 28.39
CA THR A 586 -26.70 -2.33 28.05
C THR A 586 -25.99 -3.52 27.39
N ASP A 587 -25.38 -4.40 28.17
CA ASP A 587 -24.57 -5.49 27.65
C ASP A 587 -25.34 -6.84 27.56
N GLU A 588 -26.41 -6.94 28.28
CA GLU A 588 -27.29 -8.12 28.25
C GLU A 588 -28.74 -7.76 28.59
N VAL A 589 -29.66 -8.61 28.20
CA VAL A 589 -31.09 -8.57 28.57
C VAL A 589 -31.57 -9.96 28.93
N THR A 590 -32.24 -10.09 30.03
CA THR A 590 -32.88 -11.36 30.44
C THR A 590 -34.26 -11.47 29.86
N LEU A 591 -34.52 -12.53 29.12
CA LEU A 591 -35.85 -12.97 28.68
C LEU A 591 -36.42 -13.92 29.72
N GLN A 592 -37.67 -13.70 30.13
CA GLN A 592 -38.43 -14.61 30.97
C GLN A 592 -39.73 -15.00 30.27
N LEU A 593 -39.94 -16.29 30.05
CA LEU A 593 -41.23 -16.83 29.58
C LEU A 593 -42.20 -16.86 30.76
N THR A 594 -43.38 -16.29 30.54
CA THR A 594 -44.47 -16.28 31.52
C THR A 594 -45.71 -16.91 30.94
N GLU A 595 -46.44 -17.61 31.78
CA GLU A 595 -47.77 -18.13 31.51
C GLU A 595 -48.77 -17.36 32.38
N THR A 596 -49.98 -17.13 31.88
CA THR A 596 -51.01 -16.52 32.70
C THR A 596 -51.85 -17.66 33.31
N ASP A 597 -51.90 -17.69 34.61
CA ASP A 597 -52.81 -18.63 35.34
C ASP A 597 -54.25 -18.27 35.00
N GLU A 598 -54.98 -19.22 34.41
CA GLU A 598 -56.35 -19.04 33.97
C GLU A 598 -57.31 -18.74 35.13
N VAL A 599 -56.93 -19.05 36.39
CA VAL A 599 -57.75 -18.87 37.56
C VAL A 599 -57.51 -17.53 38.26
N SER A 600 -56.29 -17.12 38.36
CA SER A 600 -55.86 -15.88 39.04
C SER A 600 -55.65 -14.69 38.14
N GLY A 601 -55.45 -14.90 36.84
CA GLY A 601 -55.10 -13.86 35.87
C GLY A 601 -53.67 -13.27 36.07
N LEU A 602 -52.84 -13.88 36.93
CA LEU A 602 -51.49 -13.45 37.22
C LEU A 602 -50.48 -14.13 36.29
N SER A 603 -49.49 -13.39 35.81
CA SER A 603 -48.40 -13.95 35.04
C SER A 603 -47.43 -14.67 35.98
N VAL A 604 -47.20 -15.95 35.75
CA VAL A 604 -46.24 -16.80 36.47
C VAL A 604 -45.15 -17.27 35.51
N LEU A 605 -43.96 -17.63 36.04
CA LEU A 605 -42.89 -18.17 35.23
C LEU A 605 -43.37 -19.47 34.55
N SER A 606 -43.13 -19.62 33.25
CA SER A 606 -43.50 -20.82 32.49
C SER A 606 -42.83 -22.06 33.06
N THR A 607 -43.62 -23.10 33.30
CA THR A 607 -43.13 -24.43 33.72
C THR A 607 -42.84 -25.35 32.52
N ASP A 608 -43.26 -24.95 31.32
CA ASP A 608 -43.03 -25.70 30.10
C ASP A 608 -41.54 -25.68 29.70
N ARG A 609 -40.98 -26.89 29.53
CA ARG A 609 -39.58 -27.15 29.13
C ARG A 609 -39.45 -27.51 27.65
N SER A 610 -40.45 -27.25 26.82
CA SER A 610 -40.33 -27.42 25.38
C SER A 610 -39.32 -26.44 24.81
N ALA A 611 -38.50 -26.89 23.83
CA ALA A 611 -37.47 -26.04 23.21
C ALA A 611 -38.13 -24.94 22.37
N TYR A 612 -37.62 -23.72 22.51
CA TYR A 612 -38.05 -22.58 21.73
C TYR A 612 -36.83 -21.83 21.15
N GLU A 613 -37.06 -21.07 20.11
CA GLU A 613 -36.03 -20.26 19.42
C GLU A 613 -36.21 -18.78 19.78
N ILE A 614 -35.11 -18.14 20.14
CA ILE A 614 -35.04 -16.70 20.40
C ILE A 614 -34.31 -16.06 19.23
N GLN A 615 -34.93 -15.14 18.54
CA GLN A 615 -34.35 -14.39 17.43
C GLN A 615 -34.19 -12.92 17.82
N LEU A 616 -33.00 -12.36 17.60
CA LEU A 616 -32.75 -10.93 17.78
C LEU A 616 -32.66 -10.27 16.40
N TRP A 617 -33.46 -9.25 16.18
CA TRP A 617 -33.59 -8.55 14.93
C TRP A 617 -33.25 -7.07 15.06
N SER A 618 -32.64 -6.49 14.02
CA SER A 618 -32.50 -5.05 13.82
C SER A 618 -33.14 -4.69 12.48
N GLY A 619 -34.26 -3.97 12.52
CA GLY A 619 -35.07 -3.77 11.33
C GLY A 619 -35.50 -5.12 10.72
N MET A 620 -35.19 -5.34 9.44
CA MET A 620 -35.49 -6.58 8.71
C MET A 620 -34.35 -7.62 8.77
N THR A 621 -33.28 -7.36 9.48
CA THR A 621 -32.11 -8.24 9.54
C THR A 621 -32.11 -9.04 10.84
N MET A 622 -32.11 -10.35 10.74
CA MET A 622 -31.89 -11.23 11.88
C MET A 622 -30.39 -11.22 12.23
N LEU A 623 -30.08 -10.76 13.44
CA LEU A 623 -28.70 -10.64 13.91
C LEU A 623 -28.22 -11.91 14.63
N ARG A 624 -29.13 -12.56 15.35
CA ARG A 624 -28.84 -13.77 16.15
C ARG A 624 -30.08 -14.68 16.20
N SER A 625 -29.83 -15.97 16.21
CA SER A 625 -30.81 -17.00 16.56
C SER A 625 -30.22 -17.90 17.64
N LEU A 626 -30.93 -18.11 18.71
CA LEU A 626 -30.54 -18.87 19.89
C LEU A 626 -31.66 -19.86 20.23
N ARG A 627 -31.32 -21.07 20.64
CA ARG A 627 -32.30 -22.10 20.99
C ARG A 627 -32.11 -22.54 22.44
N THR A 628 -33.20 -22.60 23.20
CA THR A 628 -33.17 -22.98 24.62
C THR A 628 -34.47 -23.69 25.01
N ASN A 629 -34.44 -24.34 26.15
CA ASN A 629 -35.63 -24.89 26.82
C ASN A 629 -35.77 -24.35 28.25
N GLU A 630 -34.95 -23.39 28.62
CA GLU A 630 -35.00 -22.76 29.94
C GLU A 630 -36.00 -21.59 29.94
N PRO A 631 -36.85 -21.46 30.95
CA PRO A 631 -37.85 -20.38 31.01
C PRO A 631 -37.26 -18.99 31.21
N THR A 632 -36.00 -18.93 31.58
CA THR A 632 -35.23 -17.69 31.69
C THR A 632 -33.95 -17.80 30.89
N PHE A 633 -33.67 -16.83 30.03
CA PHE A 633 -32.50 -16.85 29.17
C PHE A 633 -31.86 -15.45 29.05
N SER A 634 -30.52 -15.34 29.22
CA SER A 634 -29.80 -14.09 29.00
C SER A 634 -29.39 -13.95 27.54
N ILE A 635 -29.83 -12.88 26.89
CA ILE A 635 -29.47 -12.52 25.52
C ILE A 635 -28.33 -11.51 25.58
N PRO A 636 -27.11 -11.85 25.07
CA PRO A 636 -26.02 -10.94 25.09
C PRO A 636 -26.23 -9.80 24.07
N MET A 637 -26.06 -8.55 24.53
CA MET A 637 -26.20 -7.33 23.74
C MET A 637 -24.88 -6.62 23.51
N ALA A 638 -23.80 -7.08 24.13
CA ALA A 638 -22.46 -6.49 23.97
C ALA A 638 -22.01 -6.52 22.50
N GLY A 639 -21.39 -5.43 22.06
CA GLY A 639 -20.91 -5.28 20.68
C GLY A 639 -21.97 -4.87 19.65
N LEU A 640 -23.24 -4.76 20.05
CA LEU A 640 -24.30 -4.24 19.18
C LEU A 640 -24.41 -2.71 19.35
N PRO A 641 -24.69 -1.94 18.28
CA PRO A 641 -24.92 -0.50 18.37
C PRO A 641 -26.10 -0.14 19.28
N ALA A 642 -26.08 1.05 19.87
CA ALA A 642 -27.27 1.59 20.53
C ALA A 642 -28.39 1.75 19.51
N GLY A 643 -29.62 1.41 19.88
CA GLY A 643 -30.76 1.48 18.99
C GLY A 643 -31.90 0.54 19.35
N LEU A 644 -32.85 0.44 18.41
CA LEU A 644 -34.06 -0.40 18.54
C LEU A 644 -33.81 -1.79 17.95
N TYR A 645 -34.17 -2.80 18.73
CA TYR A 645 -34.13 -4.21 18.37
C TYR A 645 -35.51 -4.85 18.64
N PHE A 646 -35.74 -5.98 18.00
CA PHE A 646 -36.89 -6.83 18.25
C PHE A 646 -36.41 -8.22 18.69
N VAL A 647 -36.92 -8.68 19.80
CA VAL A 647 -36.74 -10.04 20.25
C VAL A 647 -37.97 -10.83 19.85
N ARG A 648 -37.79 -11.90 19.08
CA ARG A 648 -38.83 -12.84 18.67
C ARG A 648 -38.58 -14.16 19.36
N VAL A 649 -39.61 -14.70 19.94
CA VAL A 649 -39.66 -16.06 20.50
C VAL A 649 -40.54 -16.91 19.61
N VAL A 650 -39.95 -17.96 19.03
CA VAL A 650 -40.70 -18.94 18.22
C VAL A 650 -40.86 -20.20 19.05
N LYS A 651 -42.08 -20.53 19.41
CA LYS A 651 -42.45 -21.70 20.20
C LYS A 651 -43.71 -22.34 19.64
N ASP A 652 -43.71 -23.65 19.46
CA ASP A 652 -44.86 -24.44 18.98
C ASP A 652 -45.47 -23.89 17.67
N GLY A 653 -44.63 -23.37 16.77
CA GLY A 653 -45.03 -22.76 15.49
C GLY A 653 -45.61 -21.35 15.61
N GLN A 654 -45.66 -20.79 16.80
CA GLN A 654 -46.09 -19.41 17.07
C GLN A 654 -44.89 -18.50 17.26
N THR A 655 -45.03 -17.24 16.86
CA THR A 655 -43.98 -16.22 17.02
C THR A 655 -44.48 -15.07 17.89
N TYR A 656 -43.76 -14.80 18.97
CA TYR A 656 -44.04 -13.73 19.92
C TYR A 656 -42.92 -12.68 19.77
N THR A 657 -43.26 -11.40 19.70
CA THR A 657 -42.29 -10.34 19.46
C THR A 657 -42.38 -9.26 20.53
N GLN A 658 -41.23 -8.85 21.07
CA GLN A 658 -41.13 -7.68 21.93
C GLN A 658 -39.99 -6.74 21.48
N LYS A 659 -40.20 -5.46 21.77
CA LYS A 659 -39.25 -4.38 21.51
C LYS A 659 -38.19 -4.38 22.60
N LEU A 660 -36.93 -4.22 22.17
CA LEU A 660 -35.78 -4.06 23.05
C LEU A 660 -35.02 -2.80 22.64
N ILE A 661 -34.77 -1.93 23.57
CA ILE A 661 -33.95 -0.74 23.36
C ILE A 661 -32.57 -1.04 23.94
N LYS A 662 -31.51 -0.85 23.16
CA LYS A 662 -30.14 -0.86 23.65
C LYS A 662 -29.63 0.58 23.79
N LYS A 663 -29.05 0.88 24.98
CA LYS A 663 -28.35 2.15 25.26
C LYS A 663 -26.90 2.10 24.81
#